data_faf246459e2898145777f2e1c00448d7
#
_entry.id   faf246459e2898145777f2e1c00448d7
#
_cell.length_a   1.000
_cell.length_b   1.000
_cell.length_c   1.000
_cell.angle_alpha   90.00
_cell.angle_beta   90.00
_cell.angle_gamma   90.00
#
_symmetry.space_group_name_H-M   'P 1'
#
loop_
_entity.id
_entity.type
_entity.pdbx_description
1 polymer ?
#
loop_
_entity_poly.entity_id
_entity_poly.type
_entity_poly.pdbx_seq_one_letter_code
_entity_poly.pdbx_strand_id
1 'polypeptide(L)'
;MPRNASMLRILPLCLGLLAGCSLTNERPATADAPELPLPTVDWSQHTLDNGLTLLVHEDPKAPVAGVYVWYRVGSKDESPGRTGFAHLFEHLMFTGTEHFDGEFFEPLIAVGATGMNGTTSTDRTNYYQTVPVRALDRALWLESERMGHFIGAVTEDKLEREKGVVQNEYRQRRDRPYGAMRDHLVKGSYPQGHPYSWPTIGRMEDIAAAELDEVREWFNTHYGAANAILVVAGDVEAEAVRERVAHYFGGIDPGPTLHKPQRDIARMDGEKREVMEDKVPQARLLMAWNIPPEFAPATNALHLAGDLLASGRASRLHRELVEERELATQVSAGVWGKKLGSQFIVDATAAEGVSLDELEAAIDEILSRFKAEGPSAEELQRARVRLYASTIRGLQDVGGSGKADLLARSLALGGSPDAWREQLMQYRDATPESVRSAAAEWLEEGRYVLEVHPRGNLAAGEDKADRSKMPEPQGEPPALSLPDLQHMTLSNGLKVALAERSGVPQVEFRFIADAGYATDPAQLPGLASMAEALRTRGTPERDAIAISETTDSLGAQLSASVTRDHAIIGLSAVRPFLADSLALFSNVLRAPSFPEEELARMKRRREAAIAQEKAQPSGLVSRHLSTLLYGEGHPYAQPPSGTGTTESLATMTRADLQAYQRDHIRPDNAQLLVTGDIDIEALRPLLEQHLGAWQPPANALPKQRSLAVPERDNGRVFLIDRPGAQQSYVAAARTAPPSGSPNDVGFELVNEVLGGKFTARLNQELRVARGWSYGIGSALTEALGPRPFYVYGAVQTDRTADAAAVIRDELAAIRGERPPTPGELDDAARSLTLSLPGEHQTLGQVTSSLGELLRLNLPEDYFADYVPAVNAAGPEQVAEAADKLIAPDAMTWLVVGDRSRIEADLRELGLGELTVLDRNGQPVE
;
A
#
# COMPACT_ATOMS: atom_id res chain seq x y z
N MET A 1 -59.27 47.80 -42.23
CA MET A 1 -59.62 48.25 -43.63
C MET A 1 -58.42 48.88 -44.23
N PRO A 2 -58.18 48.73 -45.52
CA PRO A 2 -58.24 47.57 -46.40
C PRO A 2 -56.96 47.40 -47.27
N ARG A 3 -56.87 46.17 -47.80
CA ARG A 3 -56.82 45.74 -49.21
C ARG A 3 -55.43 45.74 -49.89
N ASN A 4 -55.01 44.53 -50.27
CA ASN A 4 -55.04 43.94 -51.63
C ASN A 4 -53.85 44.40 -52.48
N ALA A 5 -53.18 43.66 -53.33
CA ALA A 5 -53.45 42.33 -53.95
C ALA A 5 -52.17 41.84 -54.66
N SER A 6 -52.05 40.51 -54.76
CA SER A 6 -51.82 39.66 -55.89
C SER A 6 -50.89 40.01 -57.03
N MET A 7 -49.94 39.14 -57.40
CA MET A 7 -49.80 38.39 -58.67
C MET A 7 -48.43 37.73 -58.66
N LEU A 8 -48.38 36.35 -58.62
CA LEU A 8 -48.44 35.36 -59.68
C LEU A 8 -47.37 35.50 -60.82
N ARG A 9 -46.45 34.57 -60.79
CA ARG A 9 -45.97 33.73 -61.93
C ARG A 9 -44.52 33.34 -61.74
N ILE A 10 -44.25 32.18 -61.70
CA ILE A 10 -43.79 31.06 -62.49
C ILE A 10 -42.53 30.44 -61.96
N LEU A 11 -42.71 29.10 -61.66
CA LEU A 11 -41.63 28.07 -61.39
C LEU A 11 -40.75 27.93 -62.67
N PRO A 12 -39.46 27.52 -62.55
CA PRO A 12 -39.21 26.09 -62.61
C PRO A 12 -38.28 25.52 -61.58
N LEU A 13 -38.68 24.32 -61.21
CA LEU A 13 -37.95 23.15 -60.77
C LEU A 13 -36.41 23.19 -60.85
N CYS A 14 -35.75 23.11 -59.71
CA CYS A 14 -34.47 22.43 -59.59
C CYS A 14 -34.51 21.52 -58.35
N LEU A 15 -34.70 20.21 -58.60
CA LEU A 15 -34.40 19.16 -57.63
C LEU A 15 -32.92 19.20 -57.32
N GLY A 16 -32.55 19.64 -56.13
CA GLY A 16 -31.19 19.50 -55.57
C GLY A 16 -31.30 18.61 -54.32
N LEU A 17 -30.76 17.41 -54.42
CA LEU A 17 -30.65 16.41 -53.35
C LEU A 17 -30.03 17.06 -52.07
N LEU A 18 -30.82 17.19 -51.03
CA LEU A 18 -30.34 17.26 -49.65
C LEU A 18 -30.01 15.85 -49.21
N ALA A 19 -28.78 15.41 -49.47
CA ALA A 19 -28.22 14.26 -48.76
C ALA A 19 -27.92 14.73 -47.35
N GLY A 20 -28.79 14.35 -46.40
CA GLY A 20 -28.53 14.43 -45.01
C GLY A 20 -27.36 13.52 -44.68
N CYS A 21 -26.19 14.10 -44.36
CA CYS A 21 -25.14 13.36 -43.69
C CYS A 21 -25.61 13.09 -42.24
N SER A 22 -26.28 11.98 -42.06
CA SER A 22 -26.29 11.29 -40.77
C SER A 22 -24.84 10.82 -40.54
N LEU A 23 -24.11 11.52 -39.71
CA LEU A 23 -22.87 10.99 -39.13
C LEU A 23 -23.28 9.84 -38.21
N THR A 24 -23.53 8.66 -38.81
CA THR A 24 -23.42 7.41 -38.06
C THR A 24 -21.98 7.32 -37.66
N ASN A 25 -21.76 7.40 -36.37
CA ASN A 25 -20.51 7.10 -35.72
C ASN A 25 -20.28 5.58 -35.85
N GLU A 26 -20.02 5.10 -37.08
CA GLU A 26 -19.47 3.76 -37.26
C GLU A 26 -18.05 3.83 -36.70
N ARG A 27 -17.87 3.33 -35.47
CA ARG A 27 -16.56 2.93 -35.01
C ARG A 27 -15.94 2.04 -36.09
N PRO A 28 -14.68 2.26 -36.47
CA PRO A 28 -13.99 1.34 -37.37
C PRO A 28 -14.10 -0.07 -36.80
N ALA A 29 -14.48 -1.02 -37.64
CA ALA A 29 -14.54 -2.43 -37.30
C ALA A 29 -13.25 -2.80 -36.58
N THR A 30 -13.38 -3.45 -35.43
CA THR A 30 -12.36 -3.94 -34.52
C THR A 30 -11.15 -4.44 -35.33
N ALA A 31 -10.04 -3.70 -35.29
CA ALA A 31 -8.74 -4.33 -35.44
C ALA A 31 -8.71 -5.51 -34.46
N ASP A 32 -8.33 -6.69 -34.92
CA ASP A 32 -8.20 -7.85 -34.03
C ASP A 32 -7.46 -7.41 -32.79
N ALA A 33 -8.10 -7.60 -31.61
CA ALA A 33 -7.49 -7.23 -30.34
C ALA A 33 -6.12 -7.91 -30.27
N PRO A 34 -5.04 -7.20 -29.88
CA PRO A 34 -3.70 -7.79 -29.87
C PRO A 34 -3.71 -9.06 -29.04
N GLU A 35 -3.09 -10.10 -29.56
CA GLU A 35 -2.95 -11.37 -28.87
C GLU A 35 -2.19 -11.12 -27.53
N LEU A 36 -2.79 -11.55 -26.42
CA LEU A 36 -2.14 -11.45 -25.09
C LEU A 36 -1.21 -12.67 -24.92
N PRO A 37 0.12 -12.52 -25.07
CA PRO A 37 1.05 -13.64 -24.95
C PRO A 37 1.07 -14.14 -23.52
N LEU A 38 0.94 -15.45 -23.32
CA LEU A 38 1.00 -16.03 -21.98
C LEU A 38 2.45 -16.00 -21.48
N PRO A 39 2.72 -15.32 -20.36
CA PRO A 39 4.06 -15.32 -19.77
C PRO A 39 4.44 -16.71 -19.28
N THR A 40 5.74 -16.99 -19.22
CA THR A 40 6.30 -18.20 -18.63
C THR A 40 7.12 -17.83 -17.39
N VAL A 41 7.03 -18.66 -16.38
CA VAL A 41 7.91 -18.66 -15.22
C VAL A 41 8.45 -20.08 -15.15
N ASP A 42 9.68 -20.26 -15.62
CA ASP A 42 10.32 -21.58 -15.63
C ASP A 42 10.67 -21.99 -14.20
N TRP A 43 10.46 -23.22 -13.85
CA TRP A 43 10.73 -23.75 -12.52
C TRP A 43 11.24 -25.18 -12.58
N SER A 44 12.02 -25.55 -11.56
CA SER A 44 12.35 -26.94 -11.27
C SER A 44 11.75 -27.35 -9.93
N GLN A 45 11.31 -28.61 -9.81
CA GLN A 45 10.75 -29.16 -8.58
C GLN A 45 11.59 -30.36 -8.12
N HIS A 46 11.93 -30.34 -6.84
CA HIS A 46 12.59 -31.45 -6.17
C HIS A 46 11.82 -31.79 -4.88
N THR A 47 11.80 -33.04 -4.50
CA THR A 47 11.30 -33.48 -3.21
C THR A 47 12.42 -34.12 -2.46
N LEU A 48 12.76 -33.65 -1.27
CA LEU A 48 13.76 -34.23 -0.42
C LEU A 48 13.25 -35.53 0.20
N ASP A 49 14.16 -36.37 0.69
CA ASP A 49 13.81 -37.66 1.32
C ASP A 49 12.89 -37.52 2.51
N ASN A 50 12.92 -36.40 3.21
CA ASN A 50 11.98 -36.04 4.30
C ASN A 50 10.65 -35.45 3.82
N GLY A 51 10.40 -35.40 2.52
CA GLY A 51 9.14 -34.95 1.92
C GLY A 51 9.01 -33.45 1.69
N LEU A 52 10.01 -32.64 2.06
CA LEU A 52 10.02 -31.19 1.74
C LEU A 52 9.95 -31.00 0.24
N THR A 53 9.00 -30.21 -0.23
CA THR A 53 8.88 -29.84 -1.64
C THR A 53 9.67 -28.55 -1.89
N LEU A 54 10.70 -28.62 -2.73
CA LEU A 54 11.47 -27.46 -3.19
C LEU A 54 11.06 -27.08 -4.61
N LEU A 55 10.78 -25.81 -4.82
CA LEU A 55 10.66 -25.19 -6.14
C LEU A 55 11.81 -24.18 -6.30
N VAL A 56 12.46 -24.18 -7.47
CA VAL A 56 13.48 -23.20 -7.82
C VAL A 56 13.12 -22.52 -9.12
N HIS A 57 13.20 -21.19 -9.13
CA HIS A 57 13.06 -20.33 -10.32
C HIS A 57 14.30 -19.47 -10.48
N GLU A 58 14.99 -19.63 -11.63
CA GLU A 58 16.19 -18.86 -11.97
C GLU A 58 15.79 -17.54 -12.63
N ASP A 59 16.15 -16.41 -12.02
CA ASP A 59 15.89 -15.06 -12.52
C ASP A 59 17.06 -14.12 -12.24
N PRO A 60 18.01 -13.97 -13.19
CA PRO A 60 19.24 -13.22 -12.98
C PRO A 60 19.08 -11.69 -13.16
N LYS A 61 17.87 -11.14 -13.16
CA LYS A 61 17.63 -9.70 -13.41
C LYS A 61 18.16 -8.79 -12.31
N ALA A 62 18.26 -9.28 -11.09
CA ALA A 62 18.82 -8.57 -9.95
C ALA A 62 19.60 -9.56 -9.07
N PRO A 63 20.69 -9.15 -8.41
CA PRO A 63 21.53 -10.04 -7.61
C PRO A 63 20.89 -10.37 -6.26
N VAL A 64 19.63 -10.81 -6.28
CA VAL A 64 18.83 -11.15 -5.10
C VAL A 64 18.19 -12.52 -5.25
N ALA A 65 17.89 -13.15 -4.11
CA ALA A 65 17.13 -14.39 -4.02
C ALA A 65 15.96 -14.22 -3.05
N GLY A 66 14.76 -14.50 -3.51
CA GLY A 66 13.58 -14.64 -2.67
C GLY A 66 13.55 -16.04 -2.07
N VAL A 67 13.49 -16.16 -0.75
CA VAL A 67 13.28 -17.40 -0.01
C VAL A 67 11.90 -17.36 0.59
N TYR A 68 11.06 -18.32 0.27
CA TYR A 68 9.66 -18.37 0.62
C TYR A 68 9.27 -19.75 1.14
N VAL A 69 8.83 -19.82 2.38
CA VAL A 69 8.35 -21.07 2.99
C VAL A 69 6.85 -21.01 3.17
N TRP A 70 6.13 -21.94 2.62
CA TRP A 70 4.69 -22.12 2.74
C TRP A 70 4.39 -23.39 3.55
N TYR A 71 3.98 -23.27 4.80
CA TYR A 71 3.43 -24.39 5.54
C TYR A 71 1.95 -24.56 5.19
N ARG A 72 1.55 -25.79 4.87
CA ARG A 72 0.17 -26.13 4.53
C ARG A 72 -0.68 -26.28 5.79
N VAL A 73 -0.54 -25.36 6.72
CA VAL A 73 -1.26 -25.26 7.99
C VAL A 73 -1.74 -23.83 8.21
N GLY A 74 -3.02 -23.67 8.55
CA GLY A 74 -3.65 -22.39 8.86
C GLY A 74 -4.78 -22.60 9.84
N SER A 75 -5.63 -21.59 10.06
CA SER A 75 -6.69 -21.69 11.06
C SER A 75 -7.74 -22.78 10.76
N LYS A 76 -7.84 -23.29 9.54
CA LYS A 76 -8.68 -24.44 9.21
C LYS A 76 -8.26 -25.75 9.85
N ASP A 77 -7.00 -25.87 10.25
CA ASP A 77 -6.43 -27.06 10.83
C ASP A 77 -6.59 -27.09 12.37
N GLU A 78 -7.14 -26.02 12.94
CA GLU A 78 -7.43 -25.83 14.36
C GLU A 78 -8.71 -26.57 14.78
N SER A 79 -8.91 -26.70 16.08
CA SER A 79 -10.13 -27.25 16.68
C SER A 79 -10.79 -26.25 17.64
N PRO A 80 -12.10 -26.36 17.89
CA PRO A 80 -12.76 -25.55 18.92
C PRO A 80 -12.07 -25.67 20.27
N GLY A 81 -11.78 -24.54 20.93
CA GLY A 81 -11.01 -24.44 22.17
C GLY A 81 -9.51 -24.25 21.95
N ARG A 82 -9.02 -24.34 20.71
CA ARG A 82 -7.62 -24.11 20.30
C ARG A 82 -7.55 -23.20 19.06
N THR A 83 -8.46 -22.24 18.94
CA THR A 83 -8.49 -21.31 17.80
C THR A 83 -7.44 -20.23 17.97
N GLY A 84 -6.79 -19.85 16.86
CA GLY A 84 -5.71 -18.87 16.82
C GLY A 84 -4.31 -19.45 16.98
N PHE A 85 -4.17 -20.77 17.14
CA PHE A 85 -2.87 -21.42 17.28
C PHE A 85 -1.99 -21.21 16.05
N ALA A 86 -2.52 -21.32 14.85
CA ALA A 86 -1.74 -21.08 13.63
C ALA A 86 -1.15 -19.66 13.59
N HIS A 87 -1.92 -18.65 14.02
CA HIS A 87 -1.47 -17.27 14.08
C HIS A 87 -0.52 -17.02 15.27
N LEU A 88 -0.78 -17.58 16.43
CA LEU A 88 0.15 -17.54 17.56
C LEU A 88 1.52 -18.13 17.16
N PHE A 89 1.52 -19.21 16.36
CA PHE A 89 2.75 -19.79 15.83
C PHE A 89 3.47 -18.89 14.84
N GLU A 90 2.75 -18.13 14.03
CA GLU A 90 3.39 -17.12 13.18
C GLU A 90 4.27 -16.19 14.04
N HIS A 91 3.72 -15.66 15.14
CA HIS A 91 4.45 -14.80 16.06
C HIS A 91 5.59 -15.53 16.79
N LEU A 92 5.32 -16.68 17.40
CA LEU A 92 6.32 -17.47 18.09
C LEU A 92 7.54 -17.79 17.21
N MET A 93 7.33 -18.05 15.93
CA MET A 93 8.39 -18.41 14.98
C MET A 93 9.30 -17.24 14.58
N PHE A 94 9.05 -16.03 15.05
CA PHE A 94 10.00 -14.91 14.96
C PHE A 94 10.89 -14.81 16.20
N THR A 95 10.57 -15.55 17.24
CA THR A 95 11.24 -15.43 18.54
C THR A 95 12.51 -16.32 18.66
N GLY A 96 13.17 -16.74 17.52
CA GLY A 96 14.46 -17.46 17.38
C GLY A 96 14.37 -18.98 17.52
N THR A 97 15.48 -19.70 17.67
CA THR A 97 15.59 -21.16 17.59
C THR A 97 16.56 -21.72 18.64
N GLU A 98 16.78 -23.02 18.67
CA GLU A 98 17.71 -23.65 19.62
C GLU A 98 19.16 -23.17 19.46
N HIS A 99 19.53 -22.72 18.27
CA HIS A 99 20.90 -22.31 17.97
C HIS A 99 21.04 -20.81 17.71
N PHE A 100 19.94 -20.09 17.71
CA PHE A 100 19.89 -18.63 17.55
C PHE A 100 18.90 -18.03 18.53
N ASP A 101 19.40 -17.18 19.43
CA ASP A 101 18.60 -16.49 20.43
C ASP A 101 18.57 -14.99 20.11
N GLY A 102 17.53 -14.51 19.42
CA GLY A 102 17.35 -13.14 18.92
C GLY A 102 16.13 -12.99 18.04
N GLU A 103 15.79 -11.77 17.69
CA GLU A 103 14.72 -11.46 16.76
C GLU A 103 15.08 -11.96 15.34
N PHE A 104 14.20 -12.72 14.72
CA PHE A 104 14.46 -13.38 13.43
C PHE A 104 14.79 -12.41 12.29
N PHE A 105 14.30 -11.18 12.35
CA PHE A 105 14.58 -10.16 11.34
C PHE A 105 15.97 -9.53 11.47
N GLU A 106 16.52 -9.47 12.67
CA GLU A 106 17.79 -8.78 12.93
C GLU A 106 18.93 -9.26 12.02
N PRO A 107 19.18 -10.57 11.88
CA PRO A 107 20.22 -11.10 11.02
C PRO A 107 19.96 -10.93 9.53
N LEU A 108 18.71 -10.87 9.15
CA LEU A 108 18.30 -10.64 7.78
C LEU A 108 18.50 -9.15 7.41
N ILE A 109 18.13 -8.24 8.31
CA ILE A 109 18.39 -6.79 8.14
C ILE A 109 19.89 -6.54 8.02
N ALA A 110 20.70 -7.21 8.87
CA ALA A 110 22.15 -7.07 8.86
C ALA A 110 22.83 -7.49 7.54
N VAL A 111 22.14 -8.17 6.65
CA VAL A 111 22.66 -8.57 5.32
C VAL A 111 21.94 -7.87 4.15
N GLY A 112 21.04 -6.92 4.44
CA GLY A 112 20.30 -6.18 3.43
C GLY A 112 19.08 -6.91 2.88
N ALA A 113 18.42 -7.74 3.69
CA ALA A 113 17.17 -8.35 3.30
C ALA A 113 16.04 -7.30 3.17
N THR A 114 15.17 -7.52 2.21
CA THR A 114 13.97 -6.70 1.97
C THR A 114 12.73 -7.57 1.90
N GLY A 115 11.55 -6.98 2.01
CA GLY A 115 10.28 -7.67 1.84
C GLY A 115 10.08 -8.84 2.82
N MET A 116 10.61 -8.72 4.03
CA MET A 116 10.54 -9.77 5.05
C MET A 116 9.19 -9.73 5.75
N ASN A 117 8.52 -10.87 5.87
CA ASN A 117 7.29 -10.99 6.66
C ASN A 117 6.93 -12.46 6.94
N GLY A 118 6.01 -12.65 7.89
CA GLY A 118 5.21 -13.84 8.05
C GLY A 118 3.73 -13.48 7.96
N THR A 119 2.90 -14.38 7.48
CA THR A 119 1.44 -14.19 7.46
C THR A 119 0.72 -15.51 7.66
N THR A 120 -0.42 -15.45 8.35
CA THR A 120 -1.32 -16.59 8.53
C THR A 120 -2.67 -16.33 7.89
N SER A 121 -3.21 -17.33 7.22
CA SER A 121 -4.56 -17.34 6.69
C SER A 121 -5.32 -18.57 7.16
N THR A 122 -6.52 -18.76 6.65
CA THR A 122 -7.29 -20.00 6.89
C THR A 122 -6.56 -21.24 6.39
N ASP A 123 -5.73 -21.15 5.33
CA ASP A 123 -5.18 -22.30 4.61
C ASP A 123 -3.67 -22.47 4.77
N ARG A 124 -2.97 -21.46 5.26
CA ARG A 124 -1.51 -21.48 5.33
C ARG A 124 -0.94 -20.58 6.40
N THR A 125 0.28 -20.89 6.84
CA THR A 125 1.24 -19.98 7.46
C THR A 125 2.47 -19.91 6.57
N ASN A 126 2.97 -18.72 6.24
CA ASN A 126 4.16 -18.57 5.42
C ASN A 126 5.14 -17.57 6.01
N TYR A 127 6.40 -17.73 5.63
CA TYR A 127 7.49 -16.81 5.94
C TYR A 127 8.27 -16.56 4.68
N TYR A 128 8.69 -15.32 4.49
CA TYR A 128 9.42 -14.94 3.28
C TYR A 128 10.34 -13.76 3.50
N GLN A 129 11.39 -13.72 2.72
CA GLN A 129 12.36 -12.62 2.62
C GLN A 129 13.03 -12.64 1.25
N THR A 130 13.44 -11.47 0.81
CA THR A 130 14.34 -11.32 -0.34
C THR A 130 15.70 -10.89 0.18
N VAL A 131 16.74 -11.65 -0.14
CA VAL A 131 18.11 -11.39 0.32
C VAL A 131 19.05 -11.19 -0.87
N PRO A 132 20.14 -10.41 -0.74
CA PRO A 132 21.25 -10.48 -1.68
C PRO A 132 21.73 -11.93 -1.82
N VAL A 133 22.06 -12.38 -3.05
CA VAL A 133 22.41 -13.79 -3.32
C VAL A 133 23.50 -14.33 -2.41
N ARG A 134 24.48 -13.48 -2.05
CA ARG A 134 25.56 -13.83 -1.11
C ARG A 134 25.08 -14.21 0.30
N ALA A 135 23.87 -13.80 0.66
CA ALA A 135 23.25 -14.09 1.95
C ALA A 135 22.22 -15.23 1.90
N LEU A 136 22.13 -15.93 0.75
CA LEU A 136 21.18 -17.04 0.58
C LEU A 136 21.36 -18.13 1.63
N ASP A 137 22.62 -18.53 1.94
CA ASP A 137 22.91 -19.53 2.96
C ASP A 137 22.39 -19.12 4.35
N ARG A 138 22.48 -17.83 4.72
CA ARG A 138 21.93 -17.30 5.96
C ARG A 138 20.41 -17.41 6.01
N ALA A 139 19.74 -17.04 4.93
CA ALA A 139 18.27 -17.16 4.85
C ALA A 139 17.82 -18.62 4.90
N LEU A 140 18.49 -19.52 4.17
CA LEU A 140 18.20 -20.96 4.20
C LEU A 140 18.48 -21.57 5.57
N TRP A 141 19.58 -21.20 6.22
CA TRP A 141 19.88 -21.64 7.57
C TRP A 141 18.80 -21.20 8.57
N LEU A 142 18.42 -19.91 8.56
CA LEU A 142 17.38 -19.39 9.44
C LEU A 142 16.03 -20.07 9.23
N GLU A 143 15.64 -20.31 7.99
CA GLU A 143 14.40 -21.05 7.70
C GLU A 143 14.48 -22.52 8.11
N SER A 144 15.65 -23.15 7.97
CA SER A 144 15.85 -24.52 8.45
C SER A 144 15.82 -24.60 9.98
N GLU A 145 16.39 -23.62 10.66
CA GLU A 145 16.30 -23.47 12.12
C GLU A 145 14.84 -23.32 12.57
N ARG A 146 14.09 -22.43 11.90
CA ARG A 146 12.64 -22.26 12.15
C ARG A 146 11.87 -23.55 11.96
N MET A 147 12.18 -24.34 10.93
CA MET A 147 11.47 -25.56 10.60
C MET A 147 11.82 -26.72 11.52
N GLY A 148 13.11 -26.91 11.83
CA GLY A 148 13.63 -28.12 12.50
C GLY A 148 14.05 -27.95 13.95
N HIS A 149 14.41 -26.71 14.37
CA HIS A 149 15.08 -26.43 15.66
C HIS A 149 14.40 -25.30 16.45
N PHE A 150 13.12 -25.06 16.19
CA PHE A 150 12.37 -24.01 16.84
C PHE A 150 11.77 -24.43 18.19
N ILE A 151 11.15 -25.61 18.25
CA ILE A 151 10.23 -25.93 19.37
C ILE A 151 10.94 -26.12 20.71
N GLY A 152 12.19 -26.58 20.72
CA GLY A 152 13.00 -26.68 21.93
C GLY A 152 13.37 -25.33 22.54
N ALA A 153 13.31 -24.28 21.74
CA ALA A 153 13.59 -22.92 22.19
C ALA A 153 12.35 -22.19 22.73
N VAL A 154 11.15 -22.72 22.60
CA VAL A 154 9.92 -22.11 23.12
C VAL A 154 9.82 -22.36 24.64
N THR A 155 9.89 -21.29 25.43
CA THR A 155 9.73 -21.26 26.87
C THR A 155 8.35 -20.73 27.24
N GLU A 156 7.96 -20.94 28.52
CA GLU A 156 6.72 -20.36 29.05
C GLU A 156 6.70 -18.83 28.92
N ASP A 157 7.84 -18.19 29.25
CA ASP A 157 7.96 -16.73 29.17
C ASP A 157 7.76 -16.22 27.72
N LYS A 158 8.29 -16.93 26.71
CA LYS A 158 8.09 -16.63 25.30
C LYS A 158 6.63 -16.79 24.89
N LEU A 159 6.01 -17.89 25.34
CA LEU A 159 4.62 -18.17 25.04
C LEU A 159 3.71 -17.09 25.65
N GLU A 160 3.87 -16.78 26.95
CA GLU A 160 3.05 -15.75 27.63
C GLU A 160 3.22 -14.36 26.94
N ARG A 161 4.40 -14.07 26.50
CA ARG A 161 4.72 -12.86 25.77
C ARG A 161 3.96 -12.79 24.44
N GLU A 162 4.10 -13.80 23.56
CA GLU A 162 3.44 -13.78 22.27
C GLU A 162 1.90 -13.87 22.37
N LYS A 163 1.36 -14.53 23.41
CA LYS A 163 -0.06 -14.42 23.75
C LYS A 163 -0.47 -12.94 23.94
N GLY A 164 0.35 -12.18 24.69
CA GLY A 164 0.14 -10.75 24.89
C GLY A 164 0.17 -9.95 23.58
N VAL A 165 1.14 -10.21 22.69
CA VAL A 165 1.24 -9.55 21.37
C VAL A 165 0.01 -9.84 20.52
N VAL A 166 -0.40 -11.10 20.36
CA VAL A 166 -1.59 -11.49 19.61
C VAL A 166 -2.85 -10.84 20.17
N GLN A 167 -2.98 -10.79 21.52
CA GLN A 167 -4.10 -10.10 22.15
C GLN A 167 -4.08 -8.59 21.89
N ASN A 168 -2.91 -7.95 21.86
CA ASN A 168 -2.75 -6.54 21.52
C ASN A 168 -3.13 -6.27 20.07
N GLU A 169 -2.67 -7.10 19.13
CA GLU A 169 -3.04 -7.00 17.72
C GLU A 169 -4.54 -7.15 17.53
N TYR A 170 -5.18 -8.12 18.18
CA TYR A 170 -6.63 -8.30 18.14
C TYR A 170 -7.37 -7.05 18.59
N ARG A 171 -6.93 -6.44 19.71
CA ARG A 171 -7.53 -5.21 20.25
C ARG A 171 -7.30 -4.04 19.30
N GLN A 172 -6.07 -3.84 18.81
CA GLN A 172 -5.76 -2.78 17.83
C GLN A 172 -6.57 -2.93 16.55
N ARG A 173 -6.76 -4.17 16.06
CA ARG A 173 -7.61 -4.45 14.91
C ARG A 173 -9.06 -4.10 15.17
N ARG A 174 -9.60 -4.46 16.35
CA ARG A 174 -10.97 -4.13 16.74
C ARG A 174 -11.20 -2.65 16.97
N ASP A 175 -10.18 -1.91 17.39
CA ASP A 175 -10.29 -0.46 17.59
C ASP A 175 -10.25 0.36 16.28
N ARG A 176 -9.90 -0.27 15.16
CA ARG A 176 -10.00 0.35 13.82
C ARG A 176 -11.46 0.35 13.36
N PRO A 177 -11.90 1.38 12.63
CA PRO A 177 -13.21 1.37 11.97
C PRO A 177 -13.42 0.09 11.18
N TYR A 178 -14.56 -0.55 11.36
CA TYR A 178 -14.93 -1.84 10.72
C TYR A 178 -14.05 -3.04 11.11
N GLY A 179 -13.23 -2.94 12.14
CA GLY A 179 -12.24 -3.96 12.51
C GLY A 179 -12.83 -5.31 12.89
N ALA A 180 -14.06 -5.35 13.40
CA ALA A 180 -14.76 -6.57 13.77
C ALA A 180 -15.52 -7.27 12.62
N MET A 181 -15.73 -6.60 11.47
CA MET A 181 -16.51 -7.14 10.35
C MET A 181 -16.07 -8.54 9.91
N ARG A 182 -14.75 -8.75 9.83
CA ARG A 182 -14.19 -10.03 9.37
C ARG A 182 -14.52 -11.19 10.32
N ASP A 183 -14.55 -10.93 11.62
CA ASP A 183 -14.90 -11.94 12.63
C ASP A 183 -16.37 -12.34 12.51
N HIS A 184 -17.26 -11.37 12.27
CA HIS A 184 -18.67 -11.61 12.00
C HIS A 184 -18.88 -12.34 10.67
N LEU A 185 -18.16 -11.95 9.60
CA LEU A 185 -18.24 -12.62 8.31
C LEU A 185 -17.91 -14.10 8.40
N VAL A 186 -16.75 -14.47 8.96
CA VAL A 186 -16.34 -15.89 9.01
C VAL A 186 -17.24 -16.71 9.93
N LYS A 187 -17.67 -16.16 11.05
CA LYS A 187 -18.59 -16.82 11.99
C LYS A 187 -20.01 -16.95 11.42
N GLY A 188 -20.46 -15.95 10.67
CA GLY A 188 -21.79 -15.87 10.12
C GLY A 188 -22.00 -16.68 8.84
N SER A 189 -21.02 -16.69 7.94
CA SER A 189 -21.11 -17.29 6.61
C SER A 189 -20.83 -18.77 6.53
N TYR A 190 -20.35 -19.40 7.61
CA TYR A 190 -20.11 -20.85 7.67
C TYR A 190 -20.92 -21.55 8.75
N PRO A 191 -21.27 -22.84 8.60
CA PRO A 191 -21.86 -23.64 9.66
C PRO A 191 -20.93 -23.72 10.88
N GLN A 192 -21.52 -23.85 12.07
CA GLN A 192 -20.73 -24.06 13.29
C GLN A 192 -19.90 -25.36 13.19
N GLY A 193 -18.59 -25.23 13.47
CA GLY A 193 -17.65 -26.35 13.38
C GLY A 193 -17.04 -26.56 11.99
N HIS A 194 -17.44 -25.79 10.97
CA HIS A 194 -16.74 -25.77 9.70
C HIS A 194 -15.34 -25.19 9.87
N PRO A 195 -14.28 -25.72 9.21
CA PRO A 195 -12.89 -25.25 9.36
C PRO A 195 -12.66 -23.76 9.10
N TYR A 196 -13.57 -23.08 8.45
CA TYR A 196 -13.53 -21.62 8.19
C TYR A 196 -14.49 -20.81 9.06
N SER A 197 -15.09 -21.37 10.12
CA SER A 197 -16.12 -20.70 10.93
C SER A 197 -15.57 -19.88 12.11
N TRP A 198 -14.24 -19.71 12.19
CA TRP A 198 -13.59 -18.83 13.16
C TRP A 198 -12.51 -17.95 12.52
N PRO A 199 -12.23 -16.78 13.10
CA PRO A 199 -11.21 -15.88 12.57
C PRO A 199 -9.80 -16.47 12.73
N THR A 200 -8.90 -16.15 11.81
CA THR A 200 -7.51 -16.63 11.81
C THR A 200 -6.75 -16.25 13.10
N ILE A 201 -7.03 -15.08 13.66
CA ILE A 201 -6.42 -14.63 14.92
C ILE A 201 -6.93 -15.41 16.15
N GLY A 202 -8.01 -16.19 15.99
CA GLY A 202 -8.60 -17.00 17.03
C GLY A 202 -9.48 -16.21 18.01
N ARG A 203 -9.95 -16.93 19.02
CA ARG A 203 -10.66 -16.37 20.16
C ARG A 203 -9.67 -16.05 21.26
N MET A 204 -9.80 -14.90 21.87
CA MET A 204 -8.82 -14.46 22.89
C MET A 204 -8.82 -15.35 24.14
N GLU A 205 -9.96 -15.98 24.43
CA GLU A 205 -10.06 -16.97 25.49
C GLU A 205 -9.23 -18.23 25.20
N ASP A 206 -9.23 -18.70 23.94
CA ASP A 206 -8.46 -19.87 23.51
C ASP A 206 -6.96 -19.55 23.52
N ILE A 207 -6.56 -18.36 23.04
CA ILE A 207 -5.17 -17.88 23.09
C ILE A 207 -4.67 -17.74 24.53
N ALA A 208 -5.48 -17.14 25.42
CA ALA A 208 -5.11 -16.97 26.83
C ALA A 208 -4.94 -18.33 27.55
N ALA A 209 -5.73 -19.34 27.20
CA ALA A 209 -5.71 -20.66 27.78
C ALA A 209 -4.64 -21.59 27.19
N ALA A 210 -3.95 -21.21 26.09
CA ALA A 210 -2.95 -22.06 25.43
C ALA A 210 -1.80 -22.42 26.39
N GLU A 211 -1.48 -23.71 26.50
CA GLU A 211 -0.40 -24.23 27.36
C GLU A 211 0.82 -24.65 26.50
N LEU A 212 2.02 -24.58 27.07
CA LEU A 212 3.27 -24.88 26.38
C LEU A 212 3.29 -26.30 25.75
N ASP A 213 2.72 -27.27 26.43
CA ASP A 213 2.66 -28.64 25.91
C ASP A 213 1.70 -28.76 24.70
N GLU A 214 0.61 -28.00 24.67
CA GLU A 214 -0.30 -27.93 23.51
C GLU A 214 0.39 -27.25 22.32
N VAL A 215 1.18 -26.21 22.58
CA VAL A 215 2.00 -25.51 21.59
C VAL A 215 3.02 -26.47 20.98
N ARG A 216 3.71 -27.28 21.79
CA ARG A 216 4.62 -28.31 21.31
C ARG A 216 3.93 -29.38 20.48
N GLU A 217 2.77 -29.86 20.92
CA GLU A 217 1.96 -30.85 20.19
C GLU A 217 1.56 -30.28 18.81
N TRP A 218 1.12 -29.04 18.75
CA TRP A 218 0.72 -28.37 17.50
C TRP A 218 1.90 -28.27 16.52
N PHE A 219 3.08 -27.83 16.97
CA PHE A 219 4.26 -27.75 16.13
C PHE A 219 4.64 -29.12 15.56
N ASN A 220 4.82 -30.10 16.42
CA ASN A 220 5.22 -31.45 16.01
C ASN A 220 4.21 -32.10 15.06
N THR A 221 2.94 -31.67 15.14
CA THR A 221 1.88 -32.16 14.26
C THR A 221 1.92 -31.49 12.89
N HIS A 222 2.11 -30.17 12.83
CA HIS A 222 1.79 -29.41 11.63
C HIS A 222 3.00 -28.84 10.87
N TYR A 223 4.15 -28.62 11.54
CA TYR A 223 5.29 -27.90 10.95
C TYR A 223 6.44 -28.80 10.46
N GLY A 224 6.19 -30.09 10.29
CA GLY A 224 7.17 -31.00 9.71
C GLY A 224 7.46 -30.69 8.23
N ALA A 225 8.65 -31.10 7.77
CA ALA A 225 9.17 -30.84 6.41
C ALA A 225 8.21 -31.28 5.29
N ALA A 226 7.55 -32.43 5.45
CA ALA A 226 6.62 -32.97 4.44
C ALA A 226 5.34 -32.11 4.26
N ASN A 227 5.03 -31.25 5.22
CA ASN A 227 3.90 -30.31 5.16
C ASN A 227 4.28 -28.93 4.60
N ALA A 228 5.52 -28.74 4.13
CA ALA A 228 6.03 -27.46 3.66
C ALA A 228 6.34 -27.47 2.16
N ILE A 229 6.26 -26.26 1.56
CA ILE A 229 6.81 -25.93 0.24
C ILE A 229 7.84 -24.83 0.46
N LEU A 230 9.08 -25.07 0.02
CA LEU A 230 10.13 -24.05 -0.04
C LEU A 230 10.28 -23.61 -1.48
N VAL A 231 10.21 -22.32 -1.71
CA VAL A 231 10.51 -21.73 -3.03
C VAL A 231 11.72 -20.82 -2.90
N VAL A 232 12.69 -21.00 -3.79
CA VAL A 232 13.83 -20.11 -3.97
C VAL A 232 13.78 -19.56 -5.38
N ALA A 233 13.66 -18.23 -5.50
CA ALA A 233 13.55 -17.57 -6.80
C ALA A 233 14.51 -16.40 -6.88
N GLY A 234 15.21 -16.23 -8.00
CA GLY A 234 16.15 -15.11 -8.20
C GLY A 234 17.42 -15.51 -8.96
N ASP A 235 18.49 -14.76 -8.71
CA ASP A 235 19.81 -14.96 -9.34
C ASP A 235 20.54 -16.17 -8.73
N VAL A 236 20.02 -17.34 -8.99
CA VAL A 236 20.46 -18.60 -8.41
C VAL A 236 20.54 -19.69 -9.49
N GLU A 237 21.34 -20.72 -9.26
CA GLU A 237 21.39 -21.95 -10.08
C GLU A 237 20.62 -23.06 -9.35
N ALA A 238 19.68 -23.72 -10.04
CA ALA A 238 18.75 -24.69 -9.43
C ALA A 238 19.47 -25.84 -8.72
N GLU A 239 20.55 -26.40 -9.34
CA GLU A 239 21.31 -27.50 -8.73
C GLU A 239 22.05 -27.06 -7.47
N ALA A 240 22.67 -25.86 -7.48
CA ALA A 240 23.35 -25.31 -6.31
C ALA A 240 22.36 -25.02 -5.15
N VAL A 241 21.16 -24.54 -5.47
CA VAL A 241 20.08 -24.37 -4.47
C VAL A 241 19.63 -25.72 -3.91
N ARG A 242 19.46 -26.73 -4.77
CA ARG A 242 19.08 -28.09 -4.35
C ARG A 242 20.09 -28.67 -3.36
N GLU A 243 21.37 -28.53 -3.62
CA GLU A 243 22.44 -29.02 -2.73
C GLU A 243 22.43 -28.30 -1.39
N ARG A 244 22.29 -26.97 -1.37
CA ARG A 244 22.20 -26.14 -0.15
C ARG A 244 20.95 -26.50 0.67
N VAL A 245 19.80 -26.61 0.02
CA VAL A 245 18.55 -27.01 0.69
C VAL A 245 18.65 -28.44 1.25
N ALA A 246 19.23 -29.38 0.51
CA ALA A 246 19.47 -30.71 1.05
C ALA A 246 20.43 -30.69 2.25
N HIS A 247 21.44 -29.81 2.25
CA HIS A 247 22.34 -29.63 3.39
C HIS A 247 21.65 -29.11 4.64
N TYR A 248 20.85 -28.01 4.52
CA TYR A 248 20.22 -27.38 5.68
C TYR A 248 18.93 -28.07 6.13
N PHE A 249 18.12 -28.57 5.21
CA PHE A 249 16.79 -29.10 5.50
C PHE A 249 16.69 -30.61 5.51
N GLY A 250 17.66 -31.32 4.93
CA GLY A 250 17.59 -32.78 4.73
C GLY A 250 17.50 -33.61 6.02
N GLY A 251 17.98 -33.08 7.14
CA GLY A 251 17.92 -33.73 8.45
C GLY A 251 16.66 -33.40 9.28
N ILE A 252 15.77 -32.55 8.78
CA ILE A 252 14.57 -32.11 9.50
C ILE A 252 13.49 -33.19 9.45
N ASP A 253 12.77 -33.38 10.57
CA ASP A 253 11.72 -34.39 10.70
C ASP A 253 10.60 -34.15 9.66
N PRO A 254 10.14 -35.20 8.95
CA PRO A 254 9.02 -35.09 8.01
C PRO A 254 7.70 -34.68 8.67
N GLY A 255 7.54 -34.92 9.97
CA GLY A 255 6.27 -34.82 10.67
C GLY A 255 5.32 -36.01 10.40
N PRO A 256 4.19 -36.09 11.11
CA PRO A 256 3.22 -37.16 10.92
C PRO A 256 2.42 -37.00 9.62
N THR A 257 1.87 -38.09 9.12
CA THR A 257 0.91 -38.04 8.01
C THR A 257 -0.37 -37.34 8.43
N LEU A 258 -0.67 -36.20 7.80
CA LEU A 258 -1.84 -35.36 8.15
C LEU A 258 -3.07 -35.75 7.33
N HIS A 259 -4.19 -35.91 8.01
CA HIS A 259 -5.50 -36.00 7.39
C HIS A 259 -6.04 -34.59 7.17
N LYS A 260 -5.89 -34.06 5.95
CA LYS A 260 -6.38 -32.70 5.63
C LYS A 260 -7.89 -32.70 5.39
N PRO A 261 -8.61 -31.63 5.82
CA PRO A 261 -10.02 -31.44 5.48
C PRO A 261 -10.23 -31.55 3.98
N GLN A 262 -11.29 -32.26 3.57
CA GLN A 262 -11.67 -32.35 2.16
C GLN A 262 -12.42 -31.09 1.73
N ARG A 263 -12.54 -30.90 0.39
CA ARG A 263 -13.32 -29.83 -0.23
C ARG A 263 -14.73 -29.78 0.35
N ASP A 264 -15.10 -28.65 0.95
CA ASP A 264 -16.43 -28.35 1.45
C ASP A 264 -16.77 -26.89 1.14
N ILE A 265 -17.72 -26.66 0.25
CA ILE A 265 -18.11 -25.31 -0.19
C ILE A 265 -19.00 -24.63 0.84
N ALA A 266 -19.67 -25.39 1.70
CA ALA A 266 -20.62 -24.90 2.69
C ALA A 266 -21.67 -23.92 2.09
N ARG A 267 -22.29 -24.30 0.98
CA ARG A 267 -23.29 -23.47 0.29
C ARG A 267 -24.42 -23.14 1.26
N MET A 268 -24.83 -21.87 1.34
CA MET A 268 -25.88 -21.45 2.26
C MET A 268 -27.27 -21.74 1.69
N ASP A 269 -28.20 -22.13 2.55
CA ASP A 269 -29.60 -22.35 2.23
C ASP A 269 -30.40 -21.11 2.65
N GLY A 270 -30.61 -20.18 1.69
CA GLY A 270 -31.24 -18.89 1.90
C GLY A 270 -30.31 -17.82 2.52
N GLU A 271 -30.90 -16.64 2.76
CA GLU A 271 -30.17 -15.49 3.31
C GLU A 271 -30.00 -15.62 4.83
N LYS A 272 -28.80 -15.31 5.31
CA LYS A 272 -28.49 -15.13 6.71
C LYS A 272 -28.01 -13.71 6.94
N ARG A 273 -28.72 -12.96 7.82
CA ARG A 273 -28.47 -11.55 8.09
C ARG A 273 -27.99 -11.33 9.52
N GLU A 274 -27.03 -10.44 9.67
CA GLU A 274 -26.51 -10.00 10.95
C GLU A 274 -26.34 -8.49 10.96
N VAL A 275 -26.66 -7.85 12.10
CA VAL A 275 -26.49 -6.40 12.31
C VAL A 275 -25.51 -6.20 13.44
N MET A 276 -24.48 -5.38 13.21
CA MET A 276 -23.52 -4.99 14.24
C MET A 276 -23.39 -3.47 14.34
N GLU A 277 -23.02 -3.00 15.52
CA GLU A 277 -22.62 -1.61 15.75
C GLU A 277 -21.12 -1.52 15.93
N ASP A 278 -20.48 -0.54 15.27
CA ASP A 278 -19.04 -0.29 15.37
C ASP A 278 -18.75 1.22 15.40
N LYS A 279 -17.53 1.61 15.77
CA LYS A 279 -17.06 3.01 15.85
C LYS A 279 -16.68 3.56 14.48
N VAL A 280 -17.62 3.59 13.59
CA VAL A 280 -17.42 3.93 12.18
C VAL A 280 -18.14 5.23 11.84
N PRO A 281 -17.59 6.05 10.92
CA PRO A 281 -18.24 7.30 10.51
C PRO A 281 -19.44 7.07 9.59
N GLN A 282 -19.48 5.95 8.86
CA GLN A 282 -20.50 5.63 7.86
C GLN A 282 -21.00 4.20 8.05
N ALA A 283 -22.24 3.95 7.67
CA ALA A 283 -22.79 2.60 7.61
C ALA A 283 -22.17 1.81 6.44
N ARG A 284 -22.02 0.50 6.62
CA ARG A 284 -21.37 -0.38 5.62
C ARG A 284 -22.12 -1.69 5.49
N LEU A 285 -22.27 -2.15 4.26
CA LEU A 285 -22.93 -3.39 3.91
C LEU A 285 -21.93 -4.38 3.32
N LEU A 286 -21.92 -5.61 3.83
CA LEU A 286 -21.12 -6.70 3.28
C LEU A 286 -22.03 -7.86 2.93
N MET A 287 -21.93 -8.36 1.70
CA MET A 287 -22.68 -9.53 1.20
C MET A 287 -21.68 -10.59 0.76
N ALA A 288 -21.86 -11.85 1.18
CA ALA A 288 -20.92 -12.93 0.88
C ALA A 288 -21.63 -14.21 0.45
N TRP A 289 -21.09 -14.87 -0.58
CA TRP A 289 -21.52 -16.19 -1.08
C TRP A 289 -20.38 -17.18 -0.98
N ASN A 290 -20.65 -18.38 -0.51
CA ASN A 290 -19.67 -19.47 -0.53
C ASN A 290 -19.65 -20.12 -1.91
N ILE A 291 -18.47 -20.14 -2.55
CA ILE A 291 -18.26 -20.54 -3.94
C ILE A 291 -17.18 -21.64 -4.04
N PRO A 292 -16.96 -22.29 -5.21
CA PRO A 292 -15.92 -23.30 -5.34
C PRO A 292 -14.52 -22.85 -4.93
N PRO A 293 -13.58 -23.79 -4.68
CA PRO A 293 -12.21 -23.45 -4.27
C PRO A 293 -11.47 -22.60 -5.30
N GLU A 294 -10.40 -21.95 -4.87
CA GLU A 294 -9.47 -21.23 -5.75
C GLU A 294 -8.95 -22.13 -6.88
N PHE A 295 -8.72 -21.60 -8.05
CA PHE A 295 -8.38 -22.24 -9.32
C PHE A 295 -9.47 -23.12 -9.93
N ALA A 296 -10.64 -23.30 -9.33
CA ALA A 296 -11.75 -23.97 -9.99
C ALA A 296 -12.28 -23.12 -11.17
N PRO A 297 -12.73 -23.73 -12.30
CA PRO A 297 -13.18 -22.97 -13.48
C PRO A 297 -14.30 -21.96 -13.19
N ALA A 298 -15.25 -22.32 -12.33
CA ALA A 298 -16.31 -21.40 -11.92
C ALA A 298 -15.77 -20.23 -11.09
N THR A 299 -14.80 -20.48 -10.19
CA THR A 299 -14.13 -19.45 -9.40
C THR A 299 -13.33 -18.51 -10.31
N ASN A 300 -12.66 -19.02 -11.34
CA ASN A 300 -11.94 -18.21 -12.31
C ASN A 300 -12.90 -17.30 -13.11
N ALA A 301 -14.08 -17.79 -13.49
CA ALA A 301 -15.12 -16.95 -14.10
C ALA A 301 -15.67 -15.91 -13.13
N LEU A 302 -15.76 -16.22 -11.82
CA LEU A 302 -16.18 -15.28 -10.78
C LEU A 302 -15.12 -14.24 -10.43
N HIS A 303 -13.82 -14.52 -10.62
CA HIS A 303 -12.78 -13.47 -10.58
C HIS A 303 -13.04 -12.42 -11.66
N LEU A 304 -13.34 -12.85 -12.90
CA LEU A 304 -13.74 -11.93 -13.98
C LEU A 304 -15.04 -11.18 -13.63
N ALA A 305 -16.03 -11.86 -13.04
CA ALA A 305 -17.26 -11.21 -12.61
C ALA A 305 -17.01 -10.11 -11.56
N GLY A 306 -16.16 -10.37 -10.56
CA GLY A 306 -15.76 -9.38 -9.55
C GLY A 306 -15.08 -8.16 -10.17
N ASP A 307 -14.18 -8.41 -11.11
CA ASP A 307 -13.48 -7.34 -11.84
C ASP A 307 -14.46 -6.48 -12.65
N LEU A 308 -15.38 -7.10 -13.38
CA LEU A 308 -16.43 -6.44 -14.16
C LEU A 308 -17.43 -5.65 -13.31
N LEU A 309 -17.70 -6.14 -12.09
CA LEU A 309 -18.66 -5.53 -11.18
C LEU A 309 -18.11 -4.34 -10.44
N ALA A 310 -16.84 -4.38 -9.99
CA ALA A 310 -16.33 -3.37 -9.06
C ALA A 310 -14.92 -2.83 -9.34
N SER A 311 -14.17 -3.36 -10.34
CA SER A 311 -12.82 -2.85 -10.61
C SER A 311 -12.83 -1.67 -11.58
N GLY A 312 -12.40 -0.50 -11.07
CA GLY A 312 -12.39 0.74 -11.82
C GLY A 312 -13.76 1.41 -11.95
N ARG A 313 -13.77 2.66 -12.43
CA ARG A 313 -14.96 3.51 -12.46
C ARG A 313 -16.02 3.07 -13.46
N ALA A 314 -15.57 2.41 -14.54
CA ALA A 314 -16.45 1.91 -15.59
C ALA A 314 -17.15 0.59 -15.21
N SER A 315 -16.79 -0.02 -14.08
CA SER A 315 -17.41 -1.24 -13.57
C SER A 315 -18.84 -0.97 -13.10
N ARG A 316 -19.70 -1.98 -13.21
CA ARG A 316 -21.16 -1.78 -13.09
C ARG A 316 -21.58 -1.26 -11.71
N LEU A 317 -21.09 -1.86 -10.62
CA LEU A 317 -21.43 -1.40 -9.27
C LEU A 317 -20.82 -0.02 -8.97
N HIS A 318 -19.56 0.21 -9.34
CA HIS A 318 -18.93 1.50 -9.06
C HIS A 318 -19.63 2.62 -9.84
N ARG A 319 -19.85 2.43 -11.14
CA ARG A 319 -20.52 3.42 -11.98
C ARG A 319 -21.91 3.78 -11.43
N GLU A 320 -22.76 2.79 -11.18
CA GLU A 320 -24.14 3.05 -10.80
C GLU A 320 -24.27 3.52 -9.34
N LEU A 321 -23.55 2.89 -8.40
CA LEU A 321 -23.70 3.21 -6.96
C LEU A 321 -22.89 4.42 -6.52
N VAL A 322 -21.72 4.65 -7.13
CA VAL A 322 -20.79 5.70 -6.67
C VAL A 322 -20.86 6.93 -7.57
N GLU A 323 -20.97 6.75 -8.91
CA GLU A 323 -20.90 7.87 -9.85
C GLU A 323 -22.29 8.38 -10.28
N GLU A 324 -23.28 7.50 -10.54
CA GLU A 324 -24.57 7.90 -11.08
C GLU A 324 -25.63 8.16 -9.99
N ARG A 325 -25.78 7.22 -9.03
CA ARG A 325 -26.82 7.29 -7.99
C ARG A 325 -26.32 7.88 -6.68
N GLU A 326 -25.01 8.01 -6.47
CA GLU A 326 -24.36 8.50 -5.23
C GLU A 326 -24.85 7.78 -3.95
N LEU A 327 -25.21 6.49 -4.05
CA LEU A 327 -25.68 5.67 -2.92
C LEU A 327 -24.53 5.16 -2.05
N ALA A 328 -23.31 5.06 -2.61
CA ALA A 328 -22.14 4.60 -1.91
C ALA A 328 -20.96 5.56 -2.09
N THR A 329 -20.09 5.65 -1.08
CA THR A 329 -18.80 6.33 -1.20
C THR A 329 -17.72 5.42 -1.75
N GLN A 330 -17.87 4.11 -1.54
CA GLN A 330 -16.97 3.08 -2.02
C GLN A 330 -17.75 1.77 -2.21
N VAL A 331 -17.38 1.01 -3.25
CA VAL A 331 -17.85 -0.36 -3.46
C VAL A 331 -16.71 -1.22 -3.98
N SER A 332 -16.64 -2.46 -3.54
CA SER A 332 -15.75 -3.49 -4.04
C SER A 332 -16.51 -4.82 -4.21
N ALA A 333 -16.08 -5.63 -5.17
CA ALA A 333 -16.57 -6.98 -5.34
C ALA A 333 -15.44 -7.89 -5.81
N GLY A 334 -15.39 -9.14 -5.34
CA GLY A 334 -14.35 -10.06 -5.77
C GLY A 334 -14.35 -11.38 -5.02
N VAL A 335 -13.44 -12.24 -5.43
CA VAL A 335 -13.25 -13.57 -4.84
C VAL A 335 -12.19 -13.52 -3.74
N TRP A 336 -12.54 -14.05 -2.58
CA TRP A 336 -11.60 -14.40 -1.53
C TRP A 336 -11.26 -15.89 -1.64
N GLY A 337 -10.17 -16.16 -2.39
CA GLY A 337 -9.74 -17.50 -2.77
C GLY A 337 -9.24 -18.33 -1.60
N LYS A 338 -9.77 -19.57 -1.45
CA LYS A 338 -9.44 -20.50 -0.37
C LYS A 338 -9.40 -21.95 -0.90
N LYS A 339 -8.79 -22.87 -0.11
CA LYS A 339 -8.56 -24.27 -0.49
C LYS A 339 -9.81 -25.15 -0.51
N LEU A 340 -10.67 -25.08 0.51
CA LEU A 340 -11.84 -25.96 0.65
C LEU A 340 -13.04 -25.42 -0.15
N GLY A 341 -13.26 -24.13 -0.12
CA GLY A 341 -14.26 -23.35 -0.84
C GLY A 341 -13.96 -21.89 -0.64
N SER A 342 -14.07 -21.08 -1.69
CA SER A 342 -13.82 -19.64 -1.70
C SER A 342 -15.07 -18.85 -1.32
N GLN A 343 -14.95 -17.53 -1.21
CA GLN A 343 -16.09 -16.63 -1.06
C GLN A 343 -16.07 -15.57 -2.13
N PHE A 344 -17.23 -15.26 -2.69
CA PHE A 344 -17.45 -14.03 -3.44
C PHE A 344 -18.02 -13.00 -2.47
N ILE A 345 -17.45 -11.82 -2.43
CA ILE A 345 -17.82 -10.78 -1.48
C ILE A 345 -18.12 -9.50 -2.24
N VAL A 346 -19.24 -8.86 -1.91
CA VAL A 346 -19.57 -7.48 -2.26
C VAL A 346 -19.54 -6.67 -0.97
N ASP A 347 -18.83 -5.55 -0.96
CA ASP A 347 -18.62 -4.71 0.20
C ASP A 347 -18.79 -3.24 -0.21
N ALA A 348 -19.77 -2.55 0.38
CA ALA A 348 -20.13 -1.19 0.03
C ALA A 348 -20.31 -0.30 1.28
N THR A 349 -19.72 0.89 1.25
CA THR A 349 -19.87 1.92 2.27
C THR A 349 -20.93 2.91 1.81
N ALA A 350 -22.01 3.07 2.57
CA ALA A 350 -23.13 3.96 2.24
C ALA A 350 -22.69 5.44 2.21
N ALA A 351 -23.25 6.23 1.32
CA ALA A 351 -23.14 7.68 1.37
C ALA A 351 -23.91 8.25 2.57
N GLU A 352 -23.61 9.49 2.98
CA GLU A 352 -24.26 10.12 4.11
C GLU A 352 -25.78 10.26 3.85
N GLY A 353 -26.58 9.77 4.80
CA GLY A 353 -28.04 9.80 4.71
C GLY A 353 -28.69 8.67 3.90
N VAL A 354 -27.91 7.80 3.26
CA VAL A 354 -28.40 6.63 2.53
C VAL A 354 -28.58 5.45 3.49
N SER A 355 -29.74 4.78 3.44
CA SER A 355 -30.00 3.58 4.23
C SER A 355 -29.31 2.35 3.62
N LEU A 356 -28.96 1.35 4.46
CA LEU A 356 -28.40 0.11 3.96
C LEU A 356 -29.39 -0.69 3.12
N ASP A 357 -30.69 -0.60 3.43
CA ASP A 357 -31.75 -1.24 2.62
C ASP A 357 -31.80 -0.70 1.18
N GLU A 358 -31.67 0.62 1.02
CA GLU A 358 -31.65 1.26 -0.29
C GLU A 358 -30.39 0.87 -1.09
N LEU A 359 -29.22 0.86 -0.41
CA LEU A 359 -27.96 0.45 -0.99
C LEU A 359 -28.00 -1.03 -1.42
N GLU A 360 -28.54 -1.92 -0.59
CA GLU A 360 -28.68 -3.34 -0.87
C GLU A 360 -29.62 -3.59 -2.06
N ALA A 361 -30.79 -2.95 -2.08
CA ALA A 361 -31.73 -3.07 -3.18
C ALA A 361 -31.10 -2.67 -4.53
N ALA A 362 -30.27 -1.62 -4.53
CA ALA A 362 -29.55 -1.19 -5.72
C ALA A 362 -28.47 -2.20 -6.14
N ILE A 363 -27.72 -2.77 -5.19
CA ILE A 363 -26.75 -3.85 -5.47
C ILE A 363 -27.45 -5.07 -6.06
N ASP A 364 -28.56 -5.50 -5.48
CA ASP A 364 -29.34 -6.65 -5.95
C ASP A 364 -29.93 -6.45 -7.35
N GLU A 365 -30.35 -5.24 -7.67
CA GLU A 365 -30.79 -4.85 -9.01
C GLU A 365 -29.67 -5.04 -10.03
N ILE A 366 -28.48 -4.54 -9.73
CA ILE A 366 -27.30 -4.62 -10.61
C ILE A 366 -26.84 -6.08 -10.78
N LEU A 367 -26.74 -6.84 -9.68
CA LEU A 367 -26.39 -8.26 -9.71
C LEU A 367 -27.42 -9.09 -10.49
N SER A 368 -28.71 -8.82 -10.33
CA SER A 368 -29.76 -9.51 -11.06
C SER A 368 -29.66 -9.25 -12.56
N ARG A 369 -29.40 -8.03 -12.95
CA ARG A 369 -29.17 -7.67 -14.35
C ARG A 369 -27.88 -8.31 -14.90
N PHE A 370 -26.80 -8.33 -14.12
CA PHE A 370 -25.56 -9.00 -14.51
C PHE A 370 -25.74 -10.51 -14.70
N LYS A 371 -26.51 -11.17 -13.84
CA LYS A 371 -26.85 -12.61 -13.96
C LYS A 371 -27.75 -12.91 -15.16
N ALA A 372 -28.61 -11.98 -15.53
CA ALA A 372 -29.54 -12.17 -16.68
C ALA A 372 -28.87 -11.92 -18.03
N GLU A 373 -28.08 -10.84 -18.13
CA GLU A 373 -27.53 -10.33 -19.39
C GLU A 373 -26.08 -10.76 -19.64
N GLY A 374 -25.28 -10.91 -18.55
CA GLY A 374 -23.83 -11.09 -18.60
C GLY A 374 -23.08 -9.80 -18.96
N PRO A 375 -21.75 -9.88 -19.09
CA PRO A 375 -20.95 -8.79 -19.59
C PRO A 375 -21.02 -8.68 -21.12
N SER A 376 -20.84 -7.50 -21.68
CA SER A 376 -20.58 -7.34 -23.10
C SER A 376 -19.19 -7.89 -23.48
N ALA A 377 -18.96 -8.13 -24.77
CA ALA A 377 -17.65 -8.56 -25.26
C ALA A 377 -16.56 -7.52 -24.97
N GLU A 378 -16.89 -6.24 -25.05
CA GLU A 378 -15.97 -5.13 -24.77
C GLU A 378 -15.64 -5.04 -23.27
N GLU A 379 -16.63 -5.15 -22.37
CA GLU A 379 -16.40 -5.21 -20.92
C GLU A 379 -15.47 -6.37 -20.56
N LEU A 380 -15.75 -7.57 -21.10
CA LEU A 380 -14.93 -8.75 -20.85
C LEU A 380 -13.51 -8.59 -21.37
N GLN A 381 -13.32 -7.97 -22.54
CA GLN A 381 -11.98 -7.69 -23.07
C GLN A 381 -11.19 -6.73 -22.16
N ARG A 382 -11.83 -5.68 -21.65
CA ARG A 382 -11.18 -4.77 -20.65
C ARG A 382 -10.77 -5.52 -19.39
N ALA A 383 -11.62 -6.37 -18.84
CA ALA A 383 -11.30 -7.19 -17.67
C ALA A 383 -10.09 -8.12 -17.91
N ARG A 384 -10.05 -8.79 -19.07
CA ARG A 384 -8.90 -9.62 -19.48
C ARG A 384 -7.58 -8.85 -19.53
N VAL A 385 -7.60 -7.67 -20.18
CA VAL A 385 -6.40 -6.83 -20.31
C VAL A 385 -5.93 -6.34 -18.93
N ARG A 386 -6.83 -5.96 -18.03
CA ARG A 386 -6.50 -5.56 -16.66
C ARG A 386 -5.86 -6.70 -15.87
N LEU A 387 -6.46 -7.89 -15.88
CA LEU A 387 -5.93 -9.05 -15.17
C LEU A 387 -4.59 -9.50 -15.75
N TYR A 388 -4.45 -9.50 -17.07
CA TYR A 388 -3.18 -9.75 -17.75
C TYR A 388 -2.10 -8.75 -17.31
N ALA A 389 -2.38 -7.46 -17.41
CA ALA A 389 -1.43 -6.40 -17.03
C ALA A 389 -1.07 -6.47 -15.53
N SER A 390 -2.03 -6.80 -14.66
CA SER A 390 -1.78 -7.02 -13.23
C SER A 390 -0.85 -8.20 -12.99
N THR A 391 -1.07 -9.32 -13.70
CA THR A 391 -0.19 -10.51 -13.63
C THR A 391 1.23 -10.17 -14.09
N ILE A 392 1.37 -9.49 -15.24
CA ILE A 392 2.70 -9.07 -15.76
C ILE A 392 3.45 -8.20 -14.74
N ARG A 393 2.75 -7.27 -14.08
CA ARG A 393 3.39 -6.43 -13.03
C ARG A 393 3.83 -7.27 -11.83
N GLY A 394 3.02 -8.23 -11.38
CA GLY A 394 3.37 -9.14 -10.28
C GLY A 394 4.60 -10.01 -10.58
N LEU A 395 4.85 -10.34 -11.87
CA LEU A 395 6.03 -11.12 -12.28
C LEU A 395 7.36 -10.35 -12.25
N GLN A 396 7.37 -9.09 -11.85
CA GLN A 396 8.62 -8.32 -11.69
C GLN A 396 9.37 -8.66 -10.41
N ASP A 397 8.65 -9.00 -9.35
CA ASP A 397 9.20 -9.38 -8.05
C ASP A 397 9.50 -10.88 -7.98
N VAL A 398 10.61 -11.26 -7.34
CA VAL A 398 10.95 -12.67 -7.09
C VAL A 398 10.48 -13.16 -5.71
N GLY A 399 10.24 -12.23 -4.77
CA GLY A 399 9.99 -12.49 -3.35
C GLY A 399 8.54 -12.73 -2.96
N GLY A 400 8.17 -12.22 -1.80
CA GLY A 400 6.97 -12.57 -1.04
C GLY A 400 5.62 -12.19 -1.65
N SER A 401 5.57 -11.29 -2.64
CA SER A 401 4.35 -10.97 -3.41
C SER A 401 4.51 -11.25 -4.90
N GLY A 402 5.64 -11.84 -5.30
CA GLY A 402 6.03 -12.09 -6.67
C GLY A 402 6.00 -13.56 -7.07
N LYS A 403 7.03 -13.97 -7.80
CA LYS A 403 7.12 -15.31 -8.40
C LYS A 403 7.15 -16.43 -7.38
N ALA A 404 7.82 -16.23 -6.22
CA ALA A 404 7.90 -17.25 -5.19
C ALA A 404 6.53 -17.55 -4.57
N ASP A 405 5.76 -16.51 -4.21
CA ASP A 405 4.37 -16.68 -3.73
C ASP A 405 3.47 -17.30 -4.81
N LEU A 406 3.59 -16.82 -6.05
CA LEU A 406 2.80 -17.33 -7.18
C LEU A 406 2.97 -18.83 -7.36
N LEU A 407 4.21 -19.33 -7.37
CA LEU A 407 4.54 -20.75 -7.52
C LEU A 407 4.06 -21.56 -6.29
N ALA A 408 4.33 -21.08 -5.09
CA ALA A 408 3.90 -21.75 -3.85
C ALA A 408 2.36 -21.86 -3.76
N ARG A 409 1.65 -20.76 -4.01
CA ARG A 409 0.19 -20.69 -4.00
C ARG A 409 -0.42 -21.58 -5.06
N SER A 410 0.12 -21.55 -6.27
CA SER A 410 -0.34 -22.40 -7.38
C SER A 410 -0.20 -23.88 -7.05
N LEU A 411 0.93 -24.30 -6.51
CA LEU A 411 1.14 -25.68 -6.09
C LEU A 411 0.24 -26.05 -4.90
N ALA A 412 0.16 -25.20 -3.89
CA ALA A 412 -0.57 -25.49 -2.65
C ALA A 412 -2.09 -25.55 -2.86
N LEU A 413 -2.66 -24.59 -3.60
CA LEU A 413 -4.10 -24.47 -3.81
C LEU A 413 -4.56 -25.13 -5.11
N GLY A 414 -3.80 -24.97 -6.19
CA GLY A 414 -4.11 -25.49 -7.53
C GLY A 414 -3.61 -26.90 -7.83
N GLY A 415 -2.61 -27.38 -7.06
CA GLY A 415 -1.99 -28.71 -7.24
C GLY A 415 -0.86 -28.79 -8.28
N SER A 416 -0.57 -27.67 -8.96
CA SER A 416 0.55 -27.54 -9.91
C SER A 416 1.17 -26.14 -9.77
N PRO A 417 2.50 -25.99 -9.91
CA PRO A 417 3.11 -24.66 -9.97
C PRO A 417 2.61 -23.81 -11.15
N ASP A 418 2.05 -24.42 -12.20
CA ASP A 418 1.49 -23.76 -13.37
C ASP A 418 -0.01 -23.42 -13.25
N ALA A 419 -0.65 -23.68 -12.11
CA ALA A 419 -2.10 -23.42 -11.96
C ALA A 419 -2.47 -21.95 -12.22
N TRP A 420 -1.59 -21.00 -11.90
CA TRP A 420 -1.76 -19.58 -12.23
C TRP A 420 -1.80 -19.32 -13.74
N ARG A 421 -0.97 -20.06 -14.51
CA ARG A 421 -0.91 -19.94 -15.97
C ARG A 421 -2.17 -20.53 -16.62
N GLU A 422 -2.64 -21.65 -16.09
CA GLU A 422 -3.92 -22.24 -16.48
C GLU A 422 -5.10 -21.31 -16.17
N GLN A 423 -5.07 -20.64 -15.02
CA GLN A 423 -6.04 -19.62 -14.64
C GLN A 423 -6.01 -18.44 -15.63
N LEU A 424 -4.83 -17.95 -16.00
CA LEU A 424 -4.67 -16.88 -16.99
C LEU A 424 -5.18 -17.30 -18.39
N MET A 425 -4.96 -18.56 -18.78
CA MET A 425 -5.55 -19.12 -20.00
C MET A 425 -7.07 -19.12 -19.92
N GLN A 426 -7.67 -19.53 -18.80
CA GLN A 426 -9.11 -19.51 -18.60
C GLN A 426 -9.67 -18.08 -18.62
N TYR A 427 -8.96 -17.09 -18.10
CA TYR A 427 -9.36 -15.69 -18.27
C TYR A 427 -9.34 -15.25 -19.72
N ARG A 428 -8.29 -15.59 -20.47
CA ARG A 428 -8.17 -15.29 -21.90
C ARG A 428 -9.31 -15.91 -22.72
N ASP A 429 -9.62 -17.16 -22.45
CA ASP A 429 -10.56 -17.98 -23.23
C ASP A 429 -12.01 -17.90 -22.73
N ALA A 430 -12.26 -17.19 -21.59
CA ALA A 430 -13.59 -16.99 -21.06
C ALA A 430 -14.53 -16.31 -22.08
N THR A 431 -15.82 -16.62 -22.02
CA THR A 431 -16.85 -15.98 -22.85
C THR A 431 -17.82 -15.20 -21.97
N PRO A 432 -18.55 -14.21 -22.50
CA PRO A 432 -19.61 -13.54 -21.76
C PRO A 432 -20.58 -14.51 -21.11
N GLU A 433 -20.92 -15.58 -21.83
CA GLU A 433 -21.81 -16.62 -21.35
C GLU A 433 -21.22 -17.45 -20.21
N SER A 434 -19.90 -17.76 -20.22
CA SER A 434 -19.27 -18.51 -19.14
C SER A 434 -19.23 -17.69 -17.84
N VAL A 435 -19.01 -16.39 -17.93
CA VAL A 435 -19.02 -15.47 -16.77
C VAL A 435 -20.46 -15.29 -16.25
N ARG A 436 -21.41 -15.07 -17.15
CA ARG A 436 -22.84 -14.97 -16.82
C ARG A 436 -23.34 -16.22 -16.09
N SER A 437 -23.04 -17.39 -16.65
CA SER A 437 -23.48 -18.67 -16.09
C SER A 437 -22.90 -18.94 -14.71
N ALA A 438 -21.61 -18.64 -14.50
CA ALA A 438 -20.98 -18.77 -13.19
C ALA A 438 -21.61 -17.81 -12.16
N ALA A 439 -21.87 -16.56 -12.55
CA ALA A 439 -22.55 -15.62 -11.67
C ALA A 439 -23.99 -16.04 -11.35
N ALA A 440 -24.73 -16.55 -12.35
CA ALA A 440 -26.09 -17.04 -12.15
C ALA A 440 -26.15 -18.28 -11.25
N GLU A 441 -25.17 -19.18 -11.33
CA GLU A 441 -25.11 -20.40 -10.53
C GLU A 441 -24.70 -20.15 -9.09
N TRP A 442 -23.76 -19.20 -8.83
CA TRP A 442 -23.10 -19.08 -7.54
C TRP A 442 -23.51 -17.85 -6.72
N LEU A 443 -24.05 -16.80 -7.35
CA LEU A 443 -24.52 -15.58 -6.65
C LEU A 443 -26.05 -15.60 -6.50
N GLU A 444 -26.57 -16.69 -5.93
CA GLU A 444 -28.01 -16.91 -5.68
C GLU A 444 -28.48 -16.30 -4.35
N GLU A 445 -29.70 -16.66 -3.91
CA GLU A 445 -30.30 -16.19 -2.66
C GLU A 445 -29.59 -16.70 -1.40
N GLY A 446 -28.83 -17.79 -1.47
CA GLY A 446 -28.04 -18.36 -0.38
C GLY A 446 -26.80 -17.51 -0.07
N ARG A 447 -26.96 -16.45 0.73
CA ARG A 447 -25.91 -15.48 1.05
C ARG A 447 -25.89 -15.07 2.52
N TYR A 448 -24.75 -14.54 2.98
CA TYR A 448 -24.61 -13.86 4.25
C TYR A 448 -24.61 -12.35 4.03
N VAL A 449 -25.40 -11.61 4.81
CA VAL A 449 -25.47 -10.16 4.79
C VAL A 449 -25.08 -9.64 6.16
N LEU A 450 -24.09 -8.74 6.22
CA LEU A 450 -23.65 -8.04 7.43
C LEU A 450 -23.87 -6.54 7.28
N GLU A 451 -24.67 -5.98 8.17
CA GLU A 451 -24.87 -4.54 8.30
C GLU A 451 -24.02 -3.99 9.44
N VAL A 452 -23.27 -2.93 9.20
CA VAL A 452 -22.43 -2.26 10.19
C VAL A 452 -22.89 -0.82 10.41
N HIS A 453 -23.24 -0.51 11.67
CA HIS A 453 -23.72 0.79 12.10
C HIS A 453 -22.76 1.47 13.10
N PRO A 454 -22.67 2.81 13.18
CA PRO A 454 -21.68 3.54 14.00
C PRO A 454 -21.83 3.43 15.52
N ARG A 455 -20.75 3.19 16.31
CA ARG A 455 -20.70 3.16 17.81
C ARG A 455 -19.34 3.48 18.47
N GLY A 456 -19.18 3.45 19.81
CA GLY A 456 -18.02 3.88 20.64
C GLY A 456 -17.17 2.85 21.45
N ASN A 457 -15.86 2.92 21.70
CA ASN A 457 -14.52 2.23 21.98
C ASN A 457 -14.18 1.32 23.18
N LEU A 458 -13.02 0.44 23.17
CA LEU A 458 -12.16 -0.15 24.23
C LEU A 458 -10.86 -0.90 23.79
N ALA A 459 -9.82 -1.27 24.71
CA ALA A 459 -8.40 -1.65 24.44
C ALA A 459 -7.69 -2.77 25.29
N ALA A 460 -6.36 -3.00 25.33
CA ALA A 460 -5.32 -3.98 25.07
C ALA A 460 -4.23 -4.39 26.12
N GLY A 461 -3.18 -5.28 25.90
CA GLY A 461 -1.76 -5.38 26.24
C GLY A 461 -0.90 -6.62 26.49
N GLU A 462 0.29 -7.02 26.26
CA GLU A 462 1.72 -7.31 26.44
C GLU A 462 2.42 -8.71 26.39
N ASP A 463 3.84 -8.79 26.31
CA ASP A 463 4.76 -9.82 25.85
C ASP A 463 6.24 -9.92 26.26
N LYS A 464 7.18 -10.95 25.84
CA LYS A 464 8.69 -11.00 25.69
C LYS A 464 9.48 -12.29 25.37
N ALA A 465 10.75 -12.25 24.75
CA ALA A 465 11.68 -13.34 24.33
C ALA A 465 13.19 -13.18 24.54
N ASP A 466 14.08 -14.19 24.20
CA ASP A 466 15.56 -14.10 23.96
C ASP A 466 16.22 -15.36 23.38
N ARG A 467 17.42 -15.30 22.64
CA ARG A 467 18.21 -16.45 22.10
C ARG A 467 19.60 -16.14 21.50
N SER A 468 20.54 -17.15 21.32
CA SER A 468 21.95 -16.94 21.00
C SER A 468 22.58 -17.70 19.82
N LYS A 469 23.03 -17.09 18.81
CA LYS A 469 24.05 -17.13 17.72
C LYS A 469 23.70 -17.62 16.31
N MET A 470 24.07 -16.80 15.35
CA MET A 470 23.76 -16.82 13.93
C MET A 470 25.00 -16.80 13.02
N PRO A 471 24.95 -17.36 11.78
CA PRO A 471 26.05 -17.35 10.83
C PRO A 471 26.29 -16.02 10.12
N GLU A 472 27.55 -15.74 9.73
CA GLU A 472 27.96 -14.53 9.03
C GLU A 472 27.81 -14.62 7.50
N PRO A 473 27.41 -13.53 6.79
CA PRO A 473 27.32 -13.53 5.35
C PRO A 473 28.73 -13.57 4.70
N GLN A 474 28.84 -14.24 3.54
CA GLN A 474 30.11 -14.35 2.80
C GLN A 474 30.14 -13.43 1.57
N GLY A 475 31.31 -12.83 1.28
CA GLY A 475 31.57 -11.98 0.11
C GLY A 475 31.24 -10.50 0.33
N GLU A 476 31.58 -9.65 -0.65
CA GLU A 476 31.31 -8.20 -0.62
C GLU A 476 29.88 -7.89 -1.09
N PRO A 477 29.25 -6.78 -0.58
CA PRO A 477 27.95 -6.33 -1.04
C PRO A 477 27.97 -5.94 -2.52
N PRO A 478 26.96 -6.29 -3.34
CA PRO A 478 26.86 -5.81 -4.70
C PRO A 478 26.67 -4.29 -4.71
N ALA A 479 27.35 -3.60 -5.62
CA ALA A 479 27.13 -2.18 -5.83
C ALA A 479 25.76 -1.95 -6.50
N LEU A 480 25.03 -0.91 -6.04
CA LEU A 480 23.84 -0.45 -6.74
C LEU A 480 24.26 0.19 -8.06
N SER A 481 23.67 -0.27 -9.16
CA SER A 481 23.83 0.36 -10.47
C SER A 481 22.45 0.71 -11.02
N LEU A 482 22.14 2.00 -11.05
CA LEU A 482 20.96 2.51 -11.75
C LEU A 482 21.30 2.76 -13.23
N PRO A 483 20.31 2.68 -14.13
CA PRO A 483 20.52 3.03 -15.54
C PRO A 483 20.94 4.50 -15.68
N ASP A 484 21.89 4.78 -16.59
CA ASP A 484 22.31 6.14 -16.92
C ASP A 484 21.17 6.95 -17.50
N LEU A 485 21.09 8.23 -17.12
CA LEU A 485 20.10 9.17 -17.65
C LEU A 485 20.55 9.74 -19.00
N GLN A 486 19.75 9.50 -20.03
CA GLN A 486 19.89 10.12 -21.34
C GLN A 486 18.98 11.37 -21.41
N HIS A 487 19.53 12.52 -21.76
CA HIS A 487 18.79 13.78 -21.77
C HIS A 487 18.39 14.24 -23.16
N MET A 488 17.18 14.80 -23.26
CA MET A 488 16.75 15.55 -24.44
C MET A 488 15.83 16.70 -24.03
N THR A 489 15.68 17.65 -24.94
CA THR A 489 14.71 18.74 -24.78
C THR A 489 13.77 18.71 -25.96
N LEU A 490 12.47 18.81 -25.72
CA LEU A 490 11.45 18.91 -26.75
C LEU A 490 11.41 20.30 -27.37
N SER A 491 10.75 20.41 -28.51
CA SER A 491 10.62 21.66 -29.25
C SER A 491 9.97 22.81 -28.46
N ASN A 492 9.18 22.50 -27.43
CA ASN A 492 8.54 23.44 -26.51
C ASN A 492 9.37 23.78 -25.26
N GLY A 493 10.57 23.23 -25.11
CA GLY A 493 11.48 23.48 -23.99
C GLY A 493 11.32 22.50 -22.83
N LEU A 494 10.38 21.54 -22.86
CA LEU A 494 10.25 20.51 -21.83
C LEU A 494 11.51 19.64 -21.81
N LYS A 495 12.15 19.56 -20.66
CA LYS A 495 13.31 18.70 -20.41
C LYS A 495 12.82 17.26 -20.17
N VAL A 496 13.49 16.31 -20.82
CA VAL A 496 13.19 14.88 -20.68
C VAL A 496 14.45 14.14 -20.30
N ALA A 497 14.34 13.29 -19.28
CA ALA A 497 15.36 12.34 -18.88
C ALA A 497 14.84 10.93 -19.14
N LEU A 498 15.62 10.08 -19.81
CA LEU A 498 15.30 8.69 -20.09
C LEU A 498 16.31 7.77 -19.42
N ALA A 499 15.81 6.82 -18.64
CA ALA A 499 16.57 5.68 -18.15
C ALA A 499 16.08 4.40 -18.88
N GLU A 500 16.87 3.91 -19.81
CA GLU A 500 16.54 2.69 -20.54
C GLU A 500 16.70 1.45 -19.66
N ARG A 501 15.64 0.65 -19.55
CA ARG A 501 15.65 -0.62 -18.82
C ARG A 501 14.82 -1.66 -19.56
N SER A 502 15.51 -2.54 -20.28
CA SER A 502 14.91 -3.67 -20.98
C SER A 502 14.55 -4.82 -20.03
N GLY A 503 13.77 -5.79 -20.50
CA GLY A 503 13.43 -7.02 -19.79
C GLY A 503 11.96 -7.21 -19.46
N VAL A 504 11.17 -6.13 -19.34
CA VAL A 504 9.71 -6.17 -19.25
C VAL A 504 9.15 -5.14 -20.24
N PRO A 505 8.17 -5.49 -21.09
CA PRO A 505 7.63 -4.59 -22.13
C PRO A 505 6.72 -3.51 -21.52
N GLN A 506 7.30 -2.65 -20.67
CA GLN A 506 6.63 -1.58 -19.93
C GLN A 506 7.46 -0.32 -19.97
N VAL A 507 6.78 0.83 -20.00
CA VAL A 507 7.38 2.18 -19.95
C VAL A 507 6.62 3.01 -18.92
N GLU A 508 7.38 3.63 -18.01
CA GLU A 508 6.88 4.56 -16.99
C GLU A 508 7.20 6.00 -17.39
N PHE A 509 6.25 6.89 -17.17
CA PHE A 509 6.41 8.33 -17.37
C PHE A 509 6.07 9.04 -16.06
N ARG A 510 6.88 10.00 -15.66
CA ARG A 510 6.60 10.91 -14.55
C ARG A 510 6.86 12.34 -14.96
N PHE A 511 5.80 13.10 -15.17
CA PHE A 511 5.86 14.54 -15.33
C PHE A 511 5.92 15.15 -13.92
N ILE A 512 7.03 15.80 -13.61
CA ILE A 512 7.35 16.39 -12.31
C ILE A 512 7.35 17.91 -12.47
N ALA A 513 6.37 18.59 -11.88
CA ALA A 513 6.25 20.05 -11.94
C ALA A 513 6.50 20.68 -10.55
N ASP A 514 7.12 21.87 -10.51
CA ASP A 514 7.27 22.70 -9.31
C ASP A 514 5.90 23.30 -8.91
N ALA A 515 5.01 22.43 -8.49
CA ALA A 515 3.57 22.71 -8.31
C ALA A 515 2.99 21.99 -7.08
N GLY A 516 3.81 21.79 -6.04
CA GLY A 516 3.38 21.17 -4.80
C GLY A 516 2.38 22.00 -4.01
N TYR A 517 1.88 21.45 -2.87
CA TYR A 517 0.93 22.22 -2.06
C TYR A 517 1.55 23.47 -1.40
N ALA A 518 2.87 23.62 -1.40
CA ALA A 518 3.52 24.86 -1.03
C ALA A 518 3.16 26.05 -1.95
N THR A 519 2.64 25.78 -3.15
CA THR A 519 2.17 26.80 -4.09
C THR A 519 0.73 27.25 -3.83
N ASP A 520 -0.02 26.52 -2.99
CA ASP A 520 -1.40 26.86 -2.66
C ASP A 520 -1.52 28.29 -2.08
N PRO A 521 -2.50 29.09 -2.50
CA PRO A 521 -2.82 30.33 -1.82
C PRO A 521 -3.16 30.07 -0.34
N ALA A 522 -2.77 30.96 0.55
CA ALA A 522 -2.97 30.77 2.01
C ALA A 522 -4.45 30.55 2.40
N GLN A 523 -5.39 31.09 1.62
CA GLN A 523 -6.84 30.93 1.81
C GLN A 523 -7.43 29.68 1.15
N LEU A 524 -6.66 28.96 0.31
CA LEU A 524 -7.11 27.76 -0.41
C LEU A 524 -6.17 26.56 -0.18
N PRO A 525 -5.86 26.20 1.08
CA PRO A 525 -5.09 24.99 1.35
C PRO A 525 -5.77 23.76 0.76
N GLY A 526 -4.99 22.88 0.12
CA GLY A 526 -5.47 21.69 -0.57
C GLY A 526 -5.85 21.91 -2.05
N LEU A 527 -5.59 23.10 -2.63
CA LEU A 527 -5.91 23.41 -4.03
C LEU A 527 -5.13 22.51 -5.01
N ALA A 528 -3.82 22.44 -4.87
CA ALA A 528 -2.97 21.59 -5.72
C ALA A 528 -3.41 20.12 -5.64
N SER A 529 -3.63 19.62 -4.44
CA SER A 529 -4.10 18.26 -4.23
C SER A 529 -5.51 18.02 -4.79
N MET A 530 -6.41 19.02 -4.74
CA MET A 530 -7.73 18.92 -5.36
C MET A 530 -7.63 18.88 -6.89
N ALA A 531 -6.79 19.72 -7.47
CA ALA A 531 -6.59 19.76 -8.92
C ALA A 531 -6.03 18.41 -9.43
N GLU A 532 -5.03 17.86 -8.74
CA GLU A 532 -4.46 16.57 -9.14
C GLU A 532 -5.44 15.40 -8.93
N ALA A 533 -6.21 15.39 -7.86
CA ALA A 533 -7.27 14.39 -7.64
C ALA A 533 -8.39 14.44 -8.71
N LEU A 534 -8.62 15.61 -9.30
CA LEU A 534 -9.61 15.82 -10.37
C LEU A 534 -9.03 15.74 -11.78
N ARG A 535 -7.72 15.57 -11.93
CA ARG A 535 -7.04 15.55 -13.23
C ARG A 535 -7.60 14.51 -14.19
N THR A 536 -7.89 13.33 -13.70
CA THR A 536 -8.43 12.20 -14.47
C THR A 536 -9.97 12.17 -14.48
N ARG A 537 -10.64 13.25 -14.06
CA ARG A 537 -12.10 13.30 -13.94
C ARG A 537 -12.80 13.90 -15.17
N GLY A 538 -12.05 14.39 -16.12
CA GLY A 538 -12.57 14.90 -17.39
C GLY A 538 -11.52 15.64 -18.18
N THR A 539 -11.65 15.54 -19.50
CA THR A 539 -10.98 16.36 -20.52
C THR A 539 -12.05 16.96 -21.43
N PRO A 540 -11.74 17.87 -22.36
CA PRO A 540 -12.71 18.33 -23.33
C PRO A 540 -13.33 17.23 -24.22
N GLU A 541 -12.62 16.10 -24.37
CA GLU A 541 -13.00 15.01 -25.25
C GLU A 541 -13.63 13.82 -24.51
N ARG A 542 -13.35 13.67 -23.21
CA ARG A 542 -13.73 12.50 -22.43
C ARG A 542 -14.16 12.90 -21.02
N ASP A 543 -15.26 12.33 -20.54
CA ASP A 543 -15.61 12.36 -19.13
C ASP A 543 -14.79 11.37 -18.28
N ALA A 544 -15.05 11.31 -16.99
CA ALA A 544 -14.32 10.47 -16.04
C ALA A 544 -14.44 8.96 -16.37
N ILE A 545 -15.61 8.53 -16.84
CA ILE A 545 -15.88 7.13 -17.20
C ILE A 545 -15.12 6.77 -18.46
N ALA A 546 -15.22 7.57 -19.50
CA ALA A 546 -14.52 7.36 -20.77
C ALA A 546 -12.99 7.36 -20.59
N ILE A 547 -12.44 8.19 -19.69
CA ILE A 547 -11.01 8.14 -19.33
C ILE A 547 -10.68 6.80 -18.69
N SER A 548 -11.49 6.33 -17.72
CA SER A 548 -11.27 5.04 -17.06
C SER A 548 -11.36 3.87 -18.05
N GLU A 549 -12.39 3.83 -18.89
CA GLU A 549 -12.55 2.80 -19.93
C GLU A 549 -11.39 2.76 -20.92
N THR A 550 -10.91 3.94 -21.34
CA THR A 550 -9.75 4.03 -22.22
C THR A 550 -8.49 3.54 -21.52
N THR A 551 -8.26 3.95 -20.28
CA THR A 551 -7.11 3.52 -19.46
C THR A 551 -7.11 1.99 -19.30
N ASP A 552 -8.26 1.42 -18.96
CA ASP A 552 -8.44 -0.03 -18.80
C ASP A 552 -8.20 -0.80 -20.11
N SER A 553 -8.71 -0.29 -21.23
CA SER A 553 -8.56 -0.94 -22.54
C SER A 553 -7.10 -0.96 -23.04
N LEU A 554 -6.29 -0.02 -22.56
CA LEU A 554 -4.86 0.08 -22.87
C LEU A 554 -3.97 -0.66 -21.87
N GLY A 555 -4.55 -1.25 -20.81
CA GLY A 555 -3.78 -1.82 -19.70
C GLY A 555 -2.87 -0.79 -19.02
N ALA A 556 -3.16 0.49 -19.17
CA ALA A 556 -2.39 1.59 -18.64
C ALA A 556 -2.78 1.91 -17.19
N GLN A 557 -1.96 2.69 -16.51
CA GLN A 557 -2.30 3.29 -15.22
C GLN A 557 -1.92 4.77 -15.25
N LEU A 558 -2.90 5.61 -14.93
CA LEU A 558 -2.70 7.04 -14.75
C LEU A 558 -2.66 7.34 -13.25
N SER A 559 -1.72 8.15 -12.82
CA SER A 559 -1.60 8.63 -11.45
C SER A 559 -1.38 10.14 -11.43
N ALA A 560 -1.87 10.78 -10.37
CA ALA A 560 -1.57 12.16 -10.09
C ALA A 560 -1.51 12.36 -8.58
N SER A 561 -0.45 12.96 -8.10
CA SER A 561 -0.18 13.17 -6.68
C SER A 561 0.54 14.49 -6.45
N VAL A 562 0.55 14.94 -5.19
CA VAL A 562 1.20 16.19 -4.79
C VAL A 562 2.03 15.93 -3.55
N THR A 563 3.27 16.37 -3.59
CA THR A 563 4.14 16.50 -2.41
C THR A 563 4.12 17.94 -1.89
N ARG A 564 4.98 18.26 -0.94
CA ARG A 564 5.17 19.64 -0.50
C ARG A 564 5.52 20.56 -1.66
N ASP A 565 6.45 20.13 -2.51
CA ASP A 565 7.11 20.99 -3.49
C ASP A 565 6.67 20.70 -4.93
N HIS A 566 6.21 19.47 -5.22
CA HIS A 566 5.95 19.04 -6.59
C HIS A 566 4.56 18.42 -6.78
N ALA A 567 4.00 18.64 -7.98
CA ALA A 567 2.97 17.79 -8.55
C ALA A 567 3.63 16.73 -9.43
N ILE A 568 3.19 15.49 -9.31
CA ILE A 568 3.73 14.34 -10.03
C ILE A 568 2.58 13.67 -10.77
N ILE A 569 2.61 13.72 -12.10
CA ILE A 569 1.60 13.09 -12.95
C ILE A 569 2.27 11.95 -13.69
N GLY A 570 1.77 10.73 -13.48
CA GLY A 570 2.37 9.50 -13.96
C GLY A 570 1.52 8.74 -14.97
N LEU A 571 2.20 8.04 -15.86
CA LEU A 571 1.64 7.03 -16.73
C LEU A 571 2.51 5.78 -16.66
N SER A 572 1.90 4.64 -16.38
CA SER A 572 2.49 3.32 -16.61
C SER A 572 1.81 2.69 -17.83
N ALA A 573 2.56 2.35 -18.85
CA ALA A 573 2.04 1.81 -20.10
C ALA A 573 2.76 0.53 -20.52
N VAL A 574 2.00 -0.47 -20.96
CA VAL A 574 2.60 -1.64 -21.62
C VAL A 574 2.92 -1.32 -23.07
N ARG A 575 4.08 -1.78 -23.55
CA ARG A 575 4.65 -1.39 -24.85
C ARG A 575 3.70 -1.54 -26.06
N PRO A 576 2.87 -2.59 -26.19
CA PRO A 576 1.93 -2.71 -27.33
C PRO A 576 0.92 -1.57 -27.44
N PHE A 577 0.63 -0.87 -26.35
CA PHE A 577 -0.35 0.23 -26.31
C PHE A 577 0.29 1.58 -25.95
N LEU A 578 1.62 1.71 -26.09
CA LEU A 578 2.37 2.87 -25.63
C LEU A 578 1.91 4.18 -26.31
N ALA A 579 1.75 4.19 -27.62
CA ALA A 579 1.38 5.40 -28.36
C ALA A 579 -0.01 5.92 -27.97
N ASP A 580 -1.00 5.01 -27.84
CA ASP A 580 -2.37 5.37 -27.46
C ASP A 580 -2.43 5.77 -25.96
N SER A 581 -1.65 5.10 -25.10
CA SER A 581 -1.52 5.46 -23.68
C SER A 581 -0.91 6.85 -23.52
N LEU A 582 0.10 7.18 -24.32
CA LEU A 582 0.74 8.50 -24.30
C LEU A 582 -0.19 9.60 -24.85
N ALA A 583 -1.03 9.28 -25.85
CA ALA A 583 -2.08 10.19 -26.33
C ALA A 583 -3.08 10.52 -25.22
N LEU A 584 -3.55 9.51 -24.48
CA LEU A 584 -4.44 9.70 -23.33
C LEU A 584 -3.75 10.52 -22.22
N PHE A 585 -2.52 10.17 -21.88
CA PHE A 585 -1.73 10.89 -20.88
C PHE A 585 -1.56 12.37 -21.26
N SER A 586 -1.21 12.66 -22.50
CA SER A 586 -1.07 14.02 -22.99
C SER A 586 -2.38 14.83 -22.84
N ASN A 587 -3.53 14.24 -23.14
CA ASN A 587 -4.84 14.89 -22.97
C ASN A 587 -5.13 15.19 -21.50
N VAL A 588 -4.92 14.24 -20.62
CA VAL A 588 -5.13 14.39 -19.17
C VAL A 588 -4.13 15.37 -18.54
N LEU A 589 -2.88 15.36 -18.99
CA LEU A 589 -1.85 16.28 -18.51
C LEU A 589 -2.13 17.73 -18.91
N ARG A 590 -2.47 17.95 -20.19
CA ARG A 590 -2.53 19.31 -20.79
C ARG A 590 -3.87 19.99 -20.60
N ALA A 591 -4.96 19.24 -20.60
CA ALA A 591 -6.31 19.79 -20.72
C ALA A 591 -7.33 19.11 -19.77
N PRO A 592 -7.07 19.02 -18.46
CA PRO A 592 -8.10 18.58 -17.52
C PRO A 592 -9.23 19.61 -17.50
N SER A 593 -10.48 19.15 -17.61
CA SER A 593 -11.65 20.05 -17.71
C SER A 593 -12.22 20.47 -16.36
N PHE A 594 -11.90 19.73 -15.26
CA PHE A 594 -12.40 19.95 -13.91
C PHE A 594 -13.93 20.12 -13.86
N PRO A 595 -14.73 19.11 -14.19
CA PRO A 595 -16.19 19.25 -14.21
C PRO A 595 -16.73 19.69 -12.85
N GLU A 596 -17.72 20.58 -12.85
CA GLU A 596 -18.32 21.11 -11.60
C GLU A 596 -18.92 20.02 -10.74
N GLU A 597 -19.56 19.01 -11.33
CA GLU A 597 -20.11 17.86 -10.62
C GLU A 597 -19.01 17.05 -9.92
N GLU A 598 -17.89 16.79 -10.61
CA GLU A 598 -16.73 16.07 -10.03
C GLU A 598 -16.10 16.89 -8.90
N LEU A 599 -16.02 18.21 -9.05
CA LEU A 599 -15.54 19.09 -7.98
C LEU A 599 -16.47 19.02 -6.76
N ALA A 600 -17.77 19.11 -6.97
CA ALA A 600 -18.74 19.02 -5.87
C ALA A 600 -18.69 17.66 -5.18
N ARG A 601 -18.58 16.57 -5.94
CA ARG A 601 -18.42 15.20 -5.44
C ARG A 601 -17.12 15.02 -4.64
N MET A 602 -16.00 15.55 -5.16
CA MET A 602 -14.72 15.48 -4.47
C MET A 602 -14.68 16.31 -3.19
N LYS A 603 -15.35 17.47 -3.14
CA LYS A 603 -15.51 18.26 -1.91
C LYS A 603 -16.19 17.45 -0.82
N ARG A 604 -17.33 16.81 -1.12
CA ARG A 604 -18.03 15.94 -0.14
C ARG A 604 -17.14 14.79 0.35
N ARG A 605 -16.41 14.14 -0.56
CA ARG A 605 -15.46 13.06 -0.18
C ARG A 605 -14.35 13.58 0.75
N ARG A 606 -13.82 14.77 0.49
CA ARG A 606 -12.79 15.38 1.35
C ARG A 606 -13.33 15.85 2.69
N GLU A 607 -14.56 16.35 2.74
CA GLU A 607 -15.24 16.66 4.01
C GLU A 607 -15.38 15.40 4.89
N ALA A 608 -15.78 14.28 4.30
CA ALA A 608 -15.83 13.00 4.99
C ALA A 608 -14.42 12.52 5.43
N ALA A 609 -13.41 12.69 4.58
CA ALA A 609 -12.02 12.36 4.93
C ALA A 609 -11.48 13.23 6.07
N ILE A 610 -11.77 14.53 6.08
CA ILE A 610 -11.44 15.45 7.19
C ILE A 610 -12.12 15.00 8.48
N ALA A 611 -13.39 14.62 8.42
CA ALA A 611 -14.11 14.10 9.59
C ALA A 611 -13.47 12.82 10.13
N GLN A 612 -13.05 11.91 9.24
CA GLN A 612 -12.33 10.69 9.60
C GLN A 612 -10.96 10.98 10.21
N GLU A 613 -10.17 11.89 9.61
CA GLU A 613 -8.88 12.32 10.17
C GLU A 613 -9.06 12.90 11.60
N LYS A 614 -10.08 13.73 11.82
CA LYS A 614 -10.41 14.28 13.14
C LYS A 614 -10.92 13.23 14.14
N ALA A 615 -11.39 12.09 13.67
CA ALA A 615 -11.82 10.98 14.53
C ALA A 615 -10.66 10.11 15.02
N GLN A 616 -9.48 10.17 14.39
CA GLN A 616 -8.30 9.36 14.72
C GLN A 616 -7.22 10.18 15.42
N PRO A 617 -6.57 9.67 16.50
CA PRO A 617 -5.48 10.40 17.18
C PRO A 617 -4.32 10.76 16.27
N SER A 618 -3.85 9.82 15.45
CA SER A 618 -2.80 10.04 14.45
C SER A 618 -3.23 11.03 13.36
N GLY A 619 -4.50 11.00 12.96
CA GLY A 619 -5.08 11.94 12.01
C GLY A 619 -5.10 13.38 12.55
N LEU A 620 -5.44 13.59 13.83
CA LEU A 620 -5.36 14.90 14.48
C LEU A 620 -3.90 15.40 14.51
N VAL A 621 -2.94 14.53 14.82
CA VAL A 621 -1.51 14.90 14.77
C VAL A 621 -1.11 15.28 13.35
N SER A 622 -1.44 14.47 12.35
CA SER A 622 -1.14 14.76 10.94
C SER A 622 -1.73 16.08 10.47
N ARG A 623 -2.95 16.43 10.91
CA ARG A 623 -3.60 17.68 10.52
C ARG A 623 -2.96 18.92 11.11
N HIS A 624 -2.53 18.86 12.37
CA HIS A 624 -2.16 20.06 13.11
C HIS A 624 -0.66 20.24 13.29
N LEU A 625 0.13 19.16 13.26
CA LEU A 625 1.57 19.22 13.54
C LEU A 625 2.31 20.16 12.58
N SER A 626 2.00 20.14 11.28
CA SER A 626 2.62 21.02 10.29
C SER A 626 2.36 22.50 10.61
N THR A 627 1.13 22.87 10.92
CA THR A 627 0.78 24.25 11.28
C THR A 627 1.46 24.69 12.58
N LEU A 628 1.51 23.80 13.57
CA LEU A 628 2.19 24.08 14.85
C LEU A 628 3.71 24.20 14.66
N LEU A 629 4.29 23.43 13.74
CA LEU A 629 5.72 23.43 13.46
C LEU A 629 6.16 24.65 12.66
N TYR A 630 5.51 24.93 11.53
CA TYR A 630 5.90 25.97 10.58
C TYR A 630 5.28 27.34 10.88
N GLY A 631 4.16 27.38 11.57
CA GLY A 631 3.36 28.58 11.82
C GLY A 631 2.33 28.87 10.72
N GLU A 632 1.26 29.53 11.09
CA GLU A 632 0.18 29.92 10.17
C GLU A 632 0.71 30.73 8.98
N GLY A 633 0.19 30.46 7.81
CA GLY A 633 0.57 31.15 6.55
C GLY A 633 1.88 30.68 5.92
N HIS A 634 2.65 29.81 6.57
CA HIS A 634 3.83 29.21 5.94
C HIS A 634 3.41 28.21 4.83
N PRO A 635 4.11 28.11 3.69
CA PRO A 635 3.78 27.19 2.61
C PRO A 635 3.63 25.72 3.05
N TYR A 636 4.42 25.27 4.02
CA TYR A 636 4.39 23.91 4.54
C TYR A 636 3.45 23.71 5.74
N ALA A 637 2.71 24.73 6.18
CA ALA A 637 1.82 24.64 7.32
C ALA A 637 0.51 23.89 7.05
N GLN A 638 0.36 23.30 5.88
CA GLN A 638 -0.85 22.57 5.48
C GLN A 638 -0.81 21.11 5.94
N PRO A 639 -1.98 20.47 6.13
CA PRO A 639 -2.04 19.04 6.37
C PRO A 639 -1.40 18.26 5.21
N PRO A 640 -0.44 17.37 5.48
CA PRO A 640 0.24 16.60 4.43
C PRO A 640 -0.66 15.61 3.70
N SER A 641 -1.85 15.31 4.23
CA SER A 641 -2.90 14.53 3.56
C SER A 641 -3.46 15.23 2.31
N GLY A 642 -3.25 16.54 2.17
CA GLY A 642 -3.77 17.33 1.07
C GLY A 642 -5.29 17.49 1.06
N THR A 643 -5.99 17.09 2.14
CA THR A 643 -7.46 17.22 2.24
C THR A 643 -7.92 18.67 2.35
N GLY A 644 -7.01 19.60 2.71
CA GLY A 644 -7.35 21.01 2.93
C GLY A 644 -8.09 21.26 4.24
N THR A 645 -8.89 22.30 4.28
CA THR A 645 -9.78 22.64 5.41
C THR A 645 -11.23 22.73 4.95
N THR A 646 -12.18 22.64 5.88
CA THR A 646 -13.61 22.79 5.57
C THR A 646 -13.89 24.15 4.91
N GLU A 647 -13.20 25.22 5.35
CA GLU A 647 -13.33 26.57 4.85
C GLU A 647 -12.77 26.70 3.42
N SER A 648 -11.61 26.09 3.15
CA SER A 648 -11.04 26.10 1.80
C SER A 648 -11.89 25.32 0.81
N LEU A 649 -12.43 24.17 1.22
CA LEU A 649 -13.33 23.38 0.40
C LEU A 649 -14.62 24.13 0.06
N ALA A 650 -15.20 24.85 1.02
CA ALA A 650 -16.41 25.64 0.78
C ALA A 650 -16.21 26.73 -0.28
N THR A 651 -15.06 27.41 -0.27
CA THR A 651 -14.77 28.56 -1.15
C THR A 651 -14.10 28.20 -2.47
N MET A 652 -13.40 27.06 -2.56
CA MET A 652 -12.68 26.61 -3.74
C MET A 652 -13.61 26.46 -4.95
N THR A 653 -13.22 26.99 -6.09
CA THR A 653 -14.00 26.98 -7.34
C THR A 653 -13.25 26.27 -8.47
N ARG A 654 -13.98 25.90 -9.52
CA ARG A 654 -13.37 25.39 -10.77
C ARG A 654 -12.37 26.37 -11.37
N ALA A 655 -12.64 27.66 -11.27
CA ALA A 655 -11.73 28.69 -11.78
C ALA A 655 -10.37 28.68 -11.07
N ASP A 656 -10.35 28.35 -9.78
CA ASP A 656 -9.11 28.22 -9.01
C ASP A 656 -8.28 27.01 -9.49
N LEU A 657 -8.94 25.87 -9.79
CA LEU A 657 -8.29 24.69 -10.36
C LEU A 657 -7.73 24.96 -11.76
N GLN A 658 -8.49 25.68 -12.59
CA GLN A 658 -8.04 26.09 -13.93
C GLN A 658 -6.88 27.08 -13.86
N ALA A 659 -6.87 27.96 -12.86
CA ALA A 659 -5.75 28.87 -12.62
C ALA A 659 -4.49 28.08 -12.18
N TYR A 660 -4.63 27.15 -11.25
CA TYR A 660 -3.54 26.26 -10.85
C TYR A 660 -2.96 25.50 -12.05
N GLN A 661 -3.81 24.86 -12.88
CA GLN A 661 -3.39 24.15 -14.09
C GLN A 661 -2.61 25.06 -15.04
N ARG A 662 -3.14 26.25 -15.33
CA ARG A 662 -2.52 27.20 -16.27
C ARG A 662 -1.20 27.74 -15.75
N ASP A 663 -1.12 28.05 -14.45
CA ASP A 663 -0.01 28.81 -13.89
C ASP A 663 1.14 27.91 -13.42
N HIS A 664 0.86 26.64 -13.07
CA HIS A 664 1.85 25.75 -12.48
C HIS A 664 2.14 24.49 -13.34
N ILE A 665 1.14 23.89 -14.00
CA ILE A 665 1.34 22.67 -14.80
C ILE A 665 1.65 23.07 -16.24
N ARG A 666 2.92 23.28 -16.51
CA ARG A 666 3.41 23.84 -17.77
C ARG A 666 4.81 23.32 -18.14
N PRO A 667 5.17 23.24 -19.44
CA PRO A 667 6.41 22.59 -19.86
C PRO A 667 7.69 23.30 -19.39
N ASP A 668 7.63 24.61 -19.15
CA ASP A 668 8.75 25.41 -18.64
C ASP A 668 8.86 25.45 -17.10
N ASN A 669 7.99 24.72 -16.39
CA ASN A 669 7.99 24.55 -14.93
C ASN A 669 8.11 23.08 -14.52
N ALA A 670 8.57 22.22 -15.44
CA ALA A 670 8.56 20.78 -15.20
C ALA A 670 9.69 20.04 -15.91
N GLN A 671 9.88 18.80 -15.50
CA GLN A 671 10.71 17.80 -16.17
C GLN A 671 9.88 16.51 -16.39
N LEU A 672 10.17 15.79 -17.45
CA LEU A 672 9.58 14.48 -17.74
C LEU A 672 10.63 13.39 -17.56
N LEU A 673 10.46 12.53 -16.58
CA LEU A 673 11.23 11.30 -16.44
C LEU A 673 10.53 10.19 -17.20
N VAL A 674 11.30 9.43 -17.98
CA VAL A 674 10.84 8.21 -18.67
C VAL A 674 11.77 7.06 -18.28
N THR A 675 11.20 5.92 -17.93
CA THR A 675 12.00 4.72 -17.62
C THR A 675 11.36 3.50 -18.30
N GLY A 676 12.16 2.54 -18.76
CA GLY A 676 11.63 1.29 -19.29
C GLY A 676 12.19 0.83 -20.63
N ASP A 677 11.43 -0.04 -21.29
CA ASP A 677 11.84 -0.73 -22.51
C ASP A 677 11.61 0.15 -23.76
N ILE A 678 12.32 1.25 -23.84
CA ILE A 678 12.33 2.17 -24.98
C ILE A 678 13.68 2.91 -25.06
N ASP A 679 14.20 3.07 -26.27
CA ASP A 679 15.37 3.89 -26.54
C ASP A 679 14.99 5.35 -26.88
N ILE A 680 15.98 6.26 -26.85
CA ILE A 680 15.76 7.69 -27.04
C ILE A 680 15.32 8.04 -28.47
N GLU A 681 15.72 7.26 -29.46
CA GLU A 681 15.39 7.47 -30.87
C GLU A 681 13.91 7.15 -31.15
N ALA A 682 13.38 6.11 -30.53
CA ALA A 682 11.97 5.75 -30.60
C ALA A 682 11.10 6.68 -29.74
N LEU A 683 11.60 7.10 -28.56
CA LEU A 683 10.86 7.95 -27.62
C LEU A 683 10.65 9.38 -28.14
N ARG A 684 11.70 10.01 -28.69
CA ARG A 684 11.66 11.41 -29.15
C ARG A 684 10.48 11.73 -30.08
N PRO A 685 10.26 11.01 -31.20
CA PRO A 685 9.14 11.34 -32.11
C PRO A 685 7.77 11.18 -31.45
N LEU A 686 7.61 10.21 -30.53
CA LEU A 686 6.37 10.00 -29.78
C LEU A 686 6.09 11.20 -28.86
N LEU A 687 7.08 11.66 -28.11
CA LEU A 687 6.91 12.82 -27.22
C LEU A 687 6.68 14.11 -28.01
N GLU A 688 7.39 14.35 -29.11
CA GLU A 688 7.15 15.51 -29.97
C GLU A 688 5.75 15.51 -30.57
N GLN A 689 5.24 14.35 -31.01
CA GLN A 689 3.88 14.20 -31.52
C GLN A 689 2.83 14.60 -30.49
N HIS A 690 2.97 14.18 -29.23
CA HIS A 690 1.94 14.32 -28.20
C HIS A 690 2.12 15.55 -27.29
N LEU A 691 3.35 15.98 -27.04
CA LEU A 691 3.69 17.06 -26.12
C LEU A 691 4.35 18.26 -26.79
N GLY A 692 5.05 18.10 -27.92
CA GLY A 692 5.85 19.17 -28.56
C GLY A 692 5.06 20.43 -28.92
N ALA A 693 3.78 20.30 -29.26
CA ALA A 693 2.91 21.42 -29.54
C ALA A 693 2.38 22.16 -28.28
N TRP A 694 2.66 21.65 -27.09
CA TRP A 694 2.24 22.28 -25.82
C TRP A 694 3.14 23.45 -25.46
N GLN A 695 2.70 24.69 -25.80
CA GLN A 695 3.48 25.91 -25.52
C GLN A 695 3.23 26.40 -24.10
N PRO A 696 4.27 26.90 -23.40
CA PRO A 696 4.08 27.56 -22.12
C PRO A 696 3.20 28.81 -22.27
N PRO A 697 2.34 29.13 -21.27
CA PRO A 697 1.59 30.38 -21.28
C PRO A 697 2.51 31.60 -21.27
N ALA A 698 2.04 32.73 -21.83
CA ALA A 698 2.84 33.98 -21.95
C ALA A 698 3.08 34.67 -20.58
N ASN A 699 2.31 34.33 -19.53
CA ASN A 699 2.52 34.86 -18.19
C ASN A 699 3.77 34.25 -17.53
N ALA A 700 4.46 35.07 -16.73
CA ALA A 700 5.61 34.61 -15.96
C ALA A 700 5.18 33.54 -14.92
N LEU A 701 6.10 32.66 -14.57
CA LEU A 701 5.91 31.72 -13.46
C LEU A 701 5.58 32.49 -12.16
N PRO A 702 4.66 31.97 -11.33
CA PRO A 702 4.41 32.55 -10.01
C PRO A 702 5.70 32.60 -9.18
N LYS A 703 5.85 33.69 -8.41
CA LYS A 703 6.99 33.80 -7.49
C LYS A 703 6.87 32.74 -6.38
N GLN A 704 7.94 31.99 -6.18
CA GLN A 704 8.03 31.10 -5.03
C GLN A 704 7.90 31.87 -3.71
N ARG A 705 7.14 31.34 -2.77
CA ARG A 705 7.01 31.88 -1.41
C ARG A 705 8.24 31.53 -0.59
N SER A 706 8.55 32.34 0.41
CA SER A 706 9.67 32.06 1.32
C SER A 706 9.39 30.79 2.12
N LEU A 707 10.35 29.88 2.13
CA LEU A 707 10.33 28.65 2.95
C LEU A 707 11.09 28.82 4.28
N ALA A 708 11.57 30.02 4.59
CA ALA A 708 12.29 30.27 5.84
C ALA A 708 11.39 30.11 7.05
N VAL A 709 11.86 29.36 8.03
CA VAL A 709 11.20 29.13 9.32
C VAL A 709 12.04 29.79 10.41
N PRO A 710 11.46 30.62 11.30
CA PRO A 710 12.19 31.17 12.45
C PRO A 710 12.69 30.03 13.35
N GLU A 711 13.95 30.12 13.75
CA GLU A 711 14.49 29.25 14.82
C GLU A 711 13.72 29.46 16.11
N ARG A 712 13.55 28.38 16.87
CA ARG A 712 12.88 28.40 18.17
C ARG A 712 13.77 27.76 19.21
N ASP A 713 13.91 28.48 20.35
CA ASP A 713 14.77 28.08 21.43
C ASP A 713 14.05 27.38 22.58
N ASN A 714 12.69 27.40 22.58
CA ASN A 714 11.88 26.85 23.67
C ASN A 714 10.86 25.81 23.15
N GLY A 715 10.73 24.74 23.92
CA GLY A 715 9.72 23.70 23.70
C GLY A 715 8.29 24.20 23.89
N ARG A 716 7.37 23.60 23.19
CA ARG A 716 5.92 23.86 23.30
C ARG A 716 5.21 22.53 23.34
N VAL A 717 4.17 22.44 24.17
CA VAL A 717 3.34 21.25 24.29
C VAL A 717 1.90 21.61 23.91
N PHE A 718 1.34 20.86 23.03
CA PHE A 718 -0.05 20.95 22.64
C PHE A 718 -0.78 19.66 23.00
N LEU A 719 -1.96 19.80 23.59
CA LEU A 719 -2.77 18.67 24.03
C LEU A 719 -4.16 18.78 23.39
N ILE A 720 -4.57 17.75 22.65
CA ILE A 720 -5.95 17.60 22.15
C ILE A 720 -6.64 16.55 23.00
N ASP A 721 -7.78 16.95 23.59
CA ASP A 721 -8.54 16.08 24.47
C ASP A 721 -9.32 14.99 23.71
N ARG A 722 -9.14 13.75 24.18
CA ARG A 722 -9.90 12.58 23.74
C ARG A 722 -10.38 11.79 24.95
N PRO A 723 -11.52 12.15 25.55
CA PRO A 723 -12.01 11.52 26.76
C PRO A 723 -12.17 10.00 26.62
N GLY A 724 -11.70 9.24 27.61
CA GLY A 724 -11.78 7.80 27.65
C GLY A 724 -10.82 7.05 26.73
N ALA A 725 -9.87 7.75 26.09
CA ALA A 725 -8.84 7.12 25.28
C ALA A 725 -7.94 6.19 26.13
N GLN A 726 -7.75 4.96 25.68
CA GLN A 726 -6.89 3.99 26.36
C GLN A 726 -5.42 4.15 25.93
N GLN A 727 -5.19 4.78 24.80
CA GLN A 727 -3.86 5.15 24.30
C GLN A 727 -3.83 6.64 24.01
N SER A 728 -2.68 7.26 24.27
CA SER A 728 -2.33 8.59 23.78
C SER A 728 -1.45 8.46 22.54
N TYR A 729 -1.67 9.30 21.55
CA TYR A 729 -0.74 9.46 20.43
C TYR A 729 0.18 10.63 20.71
N VAL A 730 1.48 10.37 20.74
CA VAL A 730 2.52 11.36 21.07
C VAL A 730 3.31 11.66 19.79
N ALA A 731 3.51 12.94 19.51
CA ALA A 731 4.44 13.39 18.47
C ALA A 731 5.34 14.51 19.03
N ALA A 732 6.62 14.44 18.73
CA ALA A 732 7.60 15.49 19.05
C ALA A 732 8.34 15.86 17.76
N ALA A 733 8.28 17.12 17.34
CA ALA A 733 8.77 17.54 16.03
C ALA A 733 9.59 18.82 16.08
N ARG A 734 10.52 18.94 15.13
CA ARG A 734 11.20 20.22 14.80
C ARG A 734 11.54 20.26 13.31
N THR A 735 11.93 21.43 12.82
CA THR A 735 12.45 21.59 11.47
C THR A 735 13.92 21.18 11.38
N ALA A 736 14.26 20.43 10.35
CA ALA A 736 15.61 20.01 9.95
C ALA A 736 16.04 20.73 8.67
N PRO A 737 17.33 20.71 8.30
CA PRO A 737 17.79 21.25 7.03
C PRO A 737 17.09 20.59 5.82
N PRO A 738 17.02 21.27 4.64
CA PRO A 738 16.46 20.71 3.42
C PRO A 738 17.14 19.39 3.01
N SER A 739 16.45 18.60 2.17
CA SER A 739 17.03 17.40 1.53
C SER A 739 18.23 17.78 0.66
N GLY A 740 19.23 16.91 0.57
CA GLY A 740 20.48 17.17 -0.13
C GLY A 740 21.41 18.21 0.53
N SER A 741 21.15 18.59 1.79
CA SER A 741 22.01 19.47 2.56
C SER A 741 23.38 18.83 2.85
N PRO A 742 24.43 19.60 3.03
CA PRO A 742 25.69 19.06 3.57
C PRO A 742 25.42 18.28 4.87
N ASN A 743 25.95 17.07 4.97
CA ASN A 743 25.75 16.16 6.09
C ASN A 743 24.34 15.46 6.12
N ASP A 744 23.65 15.37 4.98
CA ASP A 744 22.34 14.71 4.91
C ASP A 744 22.42 13.24 5.33
N VAL A 745 23.43 12.53 4.87
CA VAL A 745 23.76 11.16 5.31
C VAL A 745 23.91 11.06 6.85
N GLY A 746 24.50 12.06 7.48
CA GLY A 746 24.60 12.11 8.93
C GLY A 746 23.23 12.23 9.61
N PHE A 747 22.32 13.01 9.04
CA PHE A 747 20.92 13.11 9.55
C PHE A 747 20.18 11.78 9.41
N GLU A 748 20.35 11.07 8.30
CA GLU A 748 19.73 9.75 8.09
C GLU A 748 20.28 8.73 9.09
N LEU A 749 21.59 8.68 9.31
CA LEU A 749 22.20 7.80 10.31
C LEU A 749 21.71 8.09 11.74
N VAL A 750 21.59 9.36 12.11
CA VAL A 750 21.01 9.74 13.42
C VAL A 750 19.57 9.25 13.53
N ASN A 751 18.76 9.44 12.48
CA ASN A 751 17.37 8.97 12.46
C ASN A 751 17.29 7.44 12.56
N GLU A 752 18.13 6.69 11.81
CA GLU A 752 18.19 5.22 11.85
C GLU A 752 18.52 4.68 13.25
N VAL A 753 19.49 5.28 13.92
CA VAL A 753 19.86 4.89 15.30
C VAL A 753 18.76 5.22 16.29
N LEU A 754 18.10 6.39 16.14
CA LEU A 754 17.12 6.87 17.11
C LEU A 754 15.77 6.16 17.01
N GLY A 755 15.19 6.07 15.79
CA GLY A 755 13.83 5.55 15.61
C GLY A 755 13.47 5.19 14.16
N GLY A 756 14.40 5.26 13.21
CA GLY A 756 14.16 5.00 11.77
C GLY A 756 13.88 3.53 11.46
N LYS A 757 14.31 2.61 12.30
CA LYS A 757 14.11 1.16 12.13
C LYS A 757 13.52 0.51 13.37
N PHE A 758 13.06 -0.72 13.19
CA PHE A 758 12.42 -1.48 14.27
C PHE A 758 13.34 -1.70 15.49
N THR A 759 14.63 -1.92 15.25
CA THR A 759 15.66 -2.16 16.27
C THR A 759 16.26 -0.87 16.84
N ALA A 760 15.74 0.31 16.47
CA ALA A 760 16.23 1.60 16.93
C ALA A 760 15.92 1.87 18.41
N ARG A 761 16.69 2.77 19.04
CA ARG A 761 16.67 3.06 20.49
C ARG A 761 15.28 3.33 21.05
N LEU A 762 14.49 4.19 20.41
CA LEU A 762 13.13 4.52 20.87
C LEU A 762 12.22 3.32 20.96
N ASN A 763 12.28 2.44 19.95
CA ASN A 763 11.47 1.24 19.91
C ASN A 763 11.96 0.20 20.91
N GLN A 764 13.27 0.05 21.07
CA GLN A 764 13.87 -0.82 22.09
C GLN A 764 13.46 -0.37 23.51
N GLU A 765 13.48 0.93 23.80
CA GLU A 765 13.12 1.45 25.10
C GLU A 765 11.61 1.39 25.39
N LEU A 766 10.77 1.80 24.47
CA LEU A 766 9.33 1.96 24.73
C LEU A 766 8.50 0.74 24.39
N ARG A 767 8.92 -0.05 23.41
CA ARG A 767 8.25 -1.29 23.04
C ARG A 767 8.88 -2.49 23.71
N VAL A 768 10.19 -2.73 23.46
CA VAL A 768 10.84 -3.98 23.88
C VAL A 768 11.09 -4.00 25.38
N ALA A 769 11.70 -2.96 25.95
CA ALA A 769 12.05 -2.95 27.38
C ALA A 769 10.87 -2.65 28.29
N ARG A 770 9.90 -1.81 27.89
CA ARG A 770 8.83 -1.32 28.76
C ARG A 770 7.43 -1.80 28.36
N GLY A 771 7.22 -2.23 27.12
CA GLY A 771 5.92 -2.63 26.63
C GLY A 771 4.82 -1.54 26.65
N TRP A 772 5.20 -0.27 26.63
CA TRP A 772 4.26 0.85 26.72
C TRP A 772 3.68 1.26 25.37
N SER A 773 4.26 0.75 24.27
CA SER A 773 3.88 1.04 22.90
C SER A 773 3.91 -0.22 22.03
N TYR A 774 3.11 -0.26 20.98
CA TYR A 774 3.28 -1.22 19.88
C TYR A 774 4.46 -0.86 18.96
N GLY A 775 4.80 0.44 18.89
CA GLY A 775 5.94 0.95 18.16
C GLY A 775 6.04 2.45 18.27
N ILE A 776 7.26 2.92 18.47
CA ILE A 776 7.64 4.32 18.40
C ILE A 776 8.74 4.45 17.35
N GLY A 777 8.56 5.38 16.42
CA GLY A 777 9.51 5.64 15.37
C GLY A 777 9.93 7.11 15.32
N SER A 778 10.98 7.38 14.55
CA SER A 778 11.30 8.71 14.09
C SER A 778 11.37 8.75 12.57
N ALA A 779 11.12 9.91 11.98
CA ALA A 779 11.19 10.11 10.55
C ALA A 779 11.72 11.49 10.20
N LEU A 780 12.47 11.51 9.11
CA LEU A 780 12.95 12.70 8.44
C LEU A 780 12.36 12.71 7.03
N THR A 781 11.41 13.61 6.76
CA THR A 781 10.71 13.61 5.47
C THR A 781 11.39 14.54 4.46
N GLU A 782 11.28 14.23 3.18
CA GLU A 782 11.90 15.02 2.11
C GLU A 782 11.21 16.37 1.89
N ALA A 783 12.00 17.41 1.59
CA ALA A 783 11.53 18.71 1.12
C ALA A 783 12.67 19.56 0.55
N LEU A 784 12.36 20.49 -0.36
CA LEU A 784 13.28 21.51 -0.88
C LEU A 784 13.56 22.62 0.14
N GLY A 785 12.66 22.85 1.08
CA GLY A 785 12.79 23.75 2.21
C GLY A 785 13.08 23.00 3.52
N PRO A 786 13.06 23.72 4.67
CA PRO A 786 13.19 23.09 5.98
C PRO A 786 12.17 21.96 6.14
N ARG A 787 12.67 20.74 6.33
CA ARG A 787 11.84 19.52 6.40
C ARG A 787 11.55 19.14 7.85
N PRO A 788 10.42 18.46 8.16
CA PRO A 788 10.17 18.03 9.52
C PRO A 788 10.99 16.78 9.86
N PHE A 789 11.66 16.85 11.02
CA PHE A 789 12.07 15.69 11.78
C PHE A 789 11.07 15.50 12.91
N TYR A 790 10.57 14.29 13.12
CA TYR A 790 9.60 14.00 14.17
C TYR A 790 9.69 12.57 14.70
N VAL A 791 9.48 12.46 16.02
CA VAL A 791 9.25 11.19 16.73
C VAL A 791 7.75 11.02 16.89
N TYR A 792 7.21 9.80 16.71
CA TYR A 792 5.78 9.57 16.79
C TYR A 792 5.43 8.15 17.20
N GLY A 793 4.27 8.01 17.86
CA GLY A 793 3.69 6.70 18.12
C GLY A 793 2.57 6.74 19.16
N ALA A 794 1.87 5.63 19.31
CA ALA A 794 0.82 5.44 20.30
C ALA A 794 1.39 4.77 21.56
N VAL A 795 1.03 5.29 22.72
CA VAL A 795 1.46 4.78 24.04
C VAL A 795 0.26 4.58 24.95
N GLN A 796 0.36 3.71 25.94
CA GLN A 796 -0.68 3.54 26.97
C GLN A 796 -0.95 4.89 27.66
N THR A 797 -2.23 5.22 27.87
CA THR A 797 -2.62 6.54 28.43
C THR A 797 -1.98 6.83 29.78
N ASP A 798 -1.92 5.84 30.68
CA ASP A 798 -1.29 5.98 32.01
C ASP A 798 0.24 6.03 31.98
N ARG A 799 0.85 5.88 30.80
CA ARG A 799 2.28 5.96 30.55
C ARG A 799 2.66 7.13 29.63
N THR A 800 1.73 8.01 29.31
CA THR A 800 1.96 9.10 28.35
C THR A 800 3.12 10.02 28.76
N ALA A 801 3.12 10.49 30.02
CA ALA A 801 4.19 11.37 30.51
C ALA A 801 5.52 10.61 30.65
N ASP A 802 5.48 9.37 31.16
CA ASP A 802 6.69 8.51 31.24
C ASP A 802 7.31 8.29 29.85
N ALA A 803 6.50 7.99 28.84
CA ALA A 803 6.95 7.80 27.47
C ALA A 803 7.50 9.09 26.85
N ALA A 804 6.85 10.23 27.09
CA ALA A 804 7.35 11.52 26.65
C ALA A 804 8.69 11.87 27.32
N ALA A 805 8.87 11.50 28.60
CA ALA A 805 10.16 11.64 29.30
C ALA A 805 11.24 10.78 28.64
N VAL A 806 10.96 9.51 28.36
CA VAL A 806 11.90 8.61 27.67
C VAL A 806 12.27 9.15 26.29
N ILE A 807 11.31 9.64 25.51
CA ILE A 807 11.59 10.26 24.19
C ILE A 807 12.51 11.47 24.36
N ARG A 808 12.21 12.39 25.29
CA ARG A 808 13.09 13.55 25.59
C ARG A 808 14.49 13.11 25.98
N ASP A 809 14.59 12.13 26.87
CA ASP A 809 15.86 11.66 27.42
C ASP A 809 16.70 10.96 26.33
N GLU A 810 16.11 10.18 25.44
CA GLU A 810 16.79 9.60 24.28
C GLU A 810 17.25 10.66 23.28
N LEU A 811 16.43 11.68 23.03
CA LEU A 811 16.81 12.84 22.21
C LEU A 811 17.99 13.62 22.82
N ALA A 812 18.05 13.73 24.13
CA ALA A 812 19.17 14.36 24.82
C ALA A 812 20.42 13.46 24.85
N ALA A 813 20.23 12.19 25.15
CA ALA A 813 21.32 11.22 25.31
C ALA A 813 22.13 11.02 24.03
N ILE A 814 21.47 10.95 22.86
CA ILE A 814 22.12 10.74 21.55
C ILE A 814 23.09 11.89 21.19
N ARG A 815 22.82 13.10 21.68
CA ARG A 815 23.70 14.28 21.51
C ARG A 815 24.83 14.37 22.52
N GLY A 816 24.71 13.76 23.70
CA GLY A 816 25.60 14.01 24.84
C GLY A 816 26.14 12.73 25.48
N GLU A 817 25.42 12.21 26.45
CA GLU A 817 25.92 11.13 27.32
C GLU A 817 26.03 9.79 26.63
N ARG A 818 25.19 9.54 25.61
CA ARG A 818 25.15 8.28 24.89
C ARG A 818 25.11 8.51 23.37
N PRO A 819 26.22 9.03 22.78
CA PRO A 819 26.28 9.18 21.32
C PRO A 819 26.17 7.82 20.63
N PRO A 820 25.85 7.77 19.31
CA PRO A 820 25.82 6.53 18.57
C PRO A 820 27.14 5.76 18.71
N THR A 821 27.02 4.50 19.10
CA THR A 821 28.19 3.60 19.20
C THR A 821 28.66 3.17 17.82
N PRO A 822 29.94 2.75 17.66
CA PRO A 822 30.40 2.20 16.36
C PRO A 822 29.53 1.05 15.83
N GLY A 823 29.01 0.20 16.73
CA GLY A 823 28.12 -0.90 16.34
C GLY A 823 26.77 -0.39 15.82
N GLU A 824 26.14 0.58 16.51
CA GLU A 824 24.89 1.19 16.04
C GLU A 824 25.08 1.93 14.70
N LEU A 825 26.21 2.58 14.48
CA LEU A 825 26.51 3.24 13.21
C LEU A 825 26.73 2.24 12.09
N ASP A 826 27.43 1.14 12.35
CA ASP A 826 27.63 0.07 11.39
C ASP A 826 26.29 -0.62 11.03
N ASP A 827 25.44 -0.87 12.02
CA ASP A 827 24.11 -1.40 11.82
C ASP A 827 23.18 -0.43 11.06
N ALA A 828 23.26 0.88 11.35
CA ALA A 828 22.52 1.89 10.62
C ALA A 828 23.02 2.01 9.17
N ALA A 829 24.34 2.03 8.95
CA ALA A 829 24.93 2.06 7.62
C ALA A 829 24.53 0.84 6.79
N ARG A 830 24.59 -0.35 7.40
CA ARG A 830 24.11 -1.57 6.74
C ARG A 830 22.61 -1.51 6.39
N SER A 831 21.77 -1.04 7.29
CA SER A 831 20.33 -0.85 7.04
C SER A 831 20.09 0.03 5.82
N LEU A 832 20.77 1.18 5.74
CA LEU A 832 20.61 2.16 4.65
C LEU A 832 21.22 1.70 3.32
N THR A 833 22.23 0.84 3.32
CA THR A 833 22.99 0.54 2.09
C THR A 833 22.73 -0.85 1.52
N LEU A 834 22.54 -1.85 2.36
CA LEU A 834 22.40 -3.24 1.90
C LEU A 834 20.99 -3.56 1.38
N SER A 835 19.97 -2.80 1.74
CA SER A 835 18.61 -2.91 1.21
C SER A 835 18.45 -2.35 -0.22
N LEU A 836 19.34 -1.43 -0.64
CA LEU A 836 19.22 -0.70 -1.90
C LEU A 836 19.05 -1.61 -3.15
N PRO A 837 19.74 -2.73 -3.33
CA PRO A 837 19.50 -3.61 -4.47
C PRO A 837 18.06 -4.16 -4.52
N GLY A 838 17.49 -4.51 -3.37
CA GLY A 838 16.10 -4.93 -3.25
C GLY A 838 15.09 -3.80 -3.45
N GLU A 839 15.42 -2.58 -3.04
CA GLU A 839 14.59 -1.39 -3.20
C GLU A 839 14.58 -0.85 -4.65
N HIS A 840 15.42 -1.37 -5.55
CA HIS A 840 15.50 -0.98 -6.96
C HIS A 840 15.18 -2.13 -7.92
N GLN A 841 14.45 -3.12 -7.45
CA GLN A 841 14.12 -4.33 -8.22
C GLN A 841 13.11 -4.05 -9.34
N THR A 842 12.04 -3.31 -9.07
CA THR A 842 10.98 -3.03 -10.05
C THR A 842 11.23 -1.75 -10.84
N LEU A 843 10.60 -1.63 -12.03
CA LEU A 843 10.68 -0.42 -12.84
C LEU A 843 10.13 0.80 -12.07
N GLY A 844 9.01 0.64 -11.37
CA GLY A 844 8.41 1.70 -10.58
C GLY A 844 9.27 2.21 -9.43
N GLN A 845 10.05 1.31 -8.78
CA GLN A 845 11.03 1.68 -7.74
C GLN A 845 12.18 2.49 -8.34
N VAL A 846 12.78 2.00 -9.43
CA VAL A 846 13.83 2.75 -10.16
C VAL A 846 13.32 4.11 -10.61
N THR A 847 12.11 4.18 -11.19
CA THR A 847 11.48 5.44 -11.57
C THR A 847 11.27 6.37 -10.38
N SER A 848 10.98 5.83 -9.19
CA SER A 848 10.81 6.63 -7.97
C SER A 848 12.12 7.25 -7.53
N SER A 849 13.21 6.48 -7.49
CA SER A 849 14.53 6.98 -7.08
C SER A 849 15.12 7.95 -8.07
N LEU A 850 15.04 7.69 -9.38
CA LEU A 850 15.45 8.65 -10.40
C LEU A 850 14.56 9.92 -10.38
N GLY A 851 13.27 9.77 -10.08
CA GLY A 851 12.36 10.89 -9.86
C GLY A 851 12.72 11.72 -8.63
N GLU A 852 13.29 11.12 -7.60
CA GLU A 852 13.81 11.80 -6.41
C GLU A 852 15.01 12.67 -6.75
N LEU A 853 15.98 12.17 -7.53
CA LEU A 853 17.09 12.98 -8.01
C LEU A 853 16.61 14.28 -8.67
N LEU A 854 15.62 14.16 -9.56
CA LEU A 854 15.06 15.30 -10.28
C LEU A 854 14.27 16.25 -9.35
N ARG A 855 13.47 15.70 -8.43
CA ARG A 855 12.64 16.48 -7.49
C ARG A 855 13.46 17.27 -6.49
N LEU A 856 14.53 16.70 -5.99
CA LEU A 856 15.35 17.29 -4.94
C LEU A 856 16.59 17.99 -5.50
N ASN A 857 16.74 18.07 -6.83
CA ASN A 857 17.89 18.61 -7.52
C ASN A 857 19.21 17.96 -7.08
N LEU A 858 19.18 16.64 -6.84
CA LEU A 858 20.37 15.88 -6.48
C LEU A 858 21.22 15.57 -7.73
N PRO A 859 22.53 15.38 -7.59
CA PRO A 859 23.38 14.99 -8.70
C PRO A 859 23.02 13.59 -9.22
N GLU A 860 23.24 13.32 -10.51
CA GLU A 860 22.85 12.04 -11.13
C GLU A 860 23.65 10.85 -10.59
N ASP A 861 24.86 11.07 -10.10
CA ASP A 861 25.73 10.10 -9.43
C ASP A 861 25.42 9.93 -7.93
N TYR A 862 24.40 10.61 -7.40
CA TYR A 862 24.02 10.59 -5.98
C TYR A 862 23.96 9.16 -5.39
N PHE A 863 23.28 8.23 -6.05
CA PHE A 863 23.18 6.85 -5.55
C PHE A 863 24.49 6.06 -5.70
N ALA A 864 25.37 6.42 -6.65
CA ALA A 864 26.68 5.82 -6.76
C ALA A 864 27.61 6.30 -5.61
N ASP A 865 27.47 7.56 -5.21
CA ASP A 865 28.23 8.15 -4.11
C ASP A 865 27.62 7.89 -2.73
N TYR A 866 26.32 7.57 -2.66
CA TYR A 866 25.58 7.40 -1.40
C TYR A 866 26.16 6.29 -0.52
N VAL A 867 26.37 5.08 -1.07
CA VAL A 867 26.92 3.95 -0.31
C VAL A 867 28.34 4.25 0.21
N PRO A 868 29.28 4.77 -0.59
CA PRO A 868 30.55 5.26 -0.09
C PRO A 868 30.43 6.33 1.01
N ALA A 869 29.51 7.29 0.85
CA ALA A 869 29.30 8.38 1.81
C ALA A 869 28.78 7.86 3.15
N VAL A 870 27.79 6.96 3.14
CA VAL A 870 27.23 6.33 4.33
C VAL A 870 28.29 5.52 5.07
N ASN A 871 29.09 4.71 4.36
CA ASN A 871 30.13 3.88 4.95
C ASN A 871 31.35 4.69 5.45
N ALA A 872 31.56 5.91 4.91
CA ALA A 872 32.64 6.80 5.33
C ALA A 872 32.23 7.74 6.50
N ALA A 873 30.92 7.82 6.81
CA ALA A 873 30.41 8.72 7.84
C ALA A 873 30.91 8.32 9.24
N GLY A 874 31.78 9.12 9.79
CA GLY A 874 32.39 8.87 11.10
C GLY A 874 31.58 9.45 12.27
N PRO A 875 31.93 9.07 13.53
CA PRO A 875 31.24 9.52 14.72
C PRO A 875 31.18 11.07 14.87
N GLU A 876 32.19 11.80 14.39
CA GLU A 876 32.23 13.28 14.44
C GLU A 876 31.15 13.89 13.53
N GLN A 877 31.00 13.36 12.31
CA GLN A 877 30.00 13.79 11.36
C GLN A 877 28.58 13.51 11.87
N VAL A 878 28.38 12.35 12.49
CA VAL A 878 27.09 11.96 13.07
C VAL A 878 26.75 12.76 14.32
N ALA A 879 27.74 13.10 15.15
CA ALA A 879 27.54 13.97 16.29
C ALA A 879 27.16 15.41 15.86
N GLU A 880 27.80 15.96 14.83
CA GLU A 880 27.40 17.24 14.24
C GLU A 880 25.99 17.20 13.67
N ALA A 881 25.61 16.08 13.03
CA ALA A 881 24.25 15.85 12.54
C ALA A 881 23.23 15.80 13.69
N ALA A 882 23.53 15.08 14.76
CA ALA A 882 22.68 15.01 15.94
C ALA A 882 22.46 16.39 16.57
N ASP A 883 23.51 17.21 16.68
CA ASP A 883 23.41 18.57 17.20
C ASP A 883 22.52 19.49 16.36
N LYS A 884 22.54 19.33 15.04
CA LYS A 884 21.71 20.13 14.12
C LYS A 884 20.27 19.58 14.04
N LEU A 885 20.12 18.26 14.04
CA LEU A 885 18.82 17.59 13.87
C LEU A 885 17.97 17.64 15.15
N ILE A 886 18.57 17.52 16.30
CA ILE A 886 17.90 17.31 17.58
C ILE A 886 18.13 18.52 18.51
N ALA A 887 17.05 19.04 19.09
CA ALA A 887 17.10 20.03 20.16
C ALA A 887 15.97 19.69 21.16
N PRO A 888 16.24 18.87 22.16
CA PRO A 888 15.23 18.36 23.10
C PRO A 888 14.40 19.46 23.74
N ASP A 889 15.05 20.58 24.11
CA ASP A 889 14.43 21.74 24.77
C ASP A 889 13.62 22.65 23.81
N ALA A 890 13.73 22.43 22.49
CA ALA A 890 13.05 23.22 21.46
C ALA A 890 12.08 22.40 20.59
N MET A 891 11.70 21.21 21.03
CA MET A 891 10.72 20.39 20.31
C MET A 891 9.31 20.95 20.42
N THR A 892 8.54 20.81 19.37
CA THR A 892 7.09 21.01 19.37
C THR A 892 6.41 19.67 19.61
N TRP A 893 5.78 19.54 20.76
CA TRP A 893 5.05 18.34 21.17
C TRP A 893 3.57 18.48 20.86
N LEU A 894 2.97 17.43 20.29
CA LEU A 894 1.53 17.33 20.11
C LEU A 894 1.07 15.97 20.67
N VAL A 895 0.26 16.02 21.70
CA VAL A 895 -0.29 14.83 22.36
C VAL A 895 -1.80 14.80 22.16
N VAL A 896 -2.32 13.67 21.73
CA VAL A 896 -3.76 13.41 21.62
C VAL A 896 -4.14 12.28 22.55
N GLY A 897 -4.88 12.56 23.60
CA GLY A 897 -5.23 11.56 24.64
C GLY A 897 -6.27 12.06 25.65
N ASP A 898 -6.55 11.27 26.68
CA ASP A 898 -7.48 11.63 27.74
C ASP A 898 -6.88 12.71 28.65
N ARG A 899 -7.29 13.96 28.39
CA ARG A 899 -6.81 15.15 29.11
C ARG A 899 -6.90 14.98 30.63
N SER A 900 -8.01 14.41 31.12
CA SER A 900 -8.26 14.26 32.56
C SER A 900 -7.23 13.36 33.27
N ARG A 901 -6.54 12.49 32.51
CA ARG A 901 -5.57 11.52 33.01
C ARG A 901 -4.11 11.93 32.80
N ILE A 902 -3.84 12.76 31.79
CA ILE A 902 -2.45 13.00 31.33
C ILE A 902 -1.99 14.44 31.45
N GLU A 903 -2.89 15.43 31.58
CA GLU A 903 -2.51 16.85 31.55
C GLU A 903 -1.61 17.24 32.72
N ALA A 904 -1.92 16.78 33.94
CA ALA A 904 -1.15 17.13 35.13
C ALA A 904 0.31 16.66 35.03
N ASP A 905 0.51 15.38 34.68
CA ASP A 905 1.83 14.76 34.57
C ASP A 905 2.64 15.36 33.42
N LEU A 906 1.98 15.68 32.26
CA LEU A 906 2.65 16.37 31.14
C LEU A 906 3.11 17.80 31.52
N ARG A 907 2.36 18.51 32.37
CA ARG A 907 2.78 19.82 32.87
C ARG A 907 3.99 19.73 33.81
N GLU A 908 4.01 18.72 34.69
CA GLU A 908 5.15 18.47 35.62
C GLU A 908 6.43 18.09 34.85
N LEU A 909 6.32 17.49 33.69
CA LEU A 909 7.46 17.03 32.91
C LEU A 909 8.33 18.18 32.34
N GLY A 910 7.79 19.39 32.25
CA GLY A 910 8.54 20.60 31.86
C GLY A 910 9.04 20.63 30.43
N LEU A 911 8.35 19.99 29.50
CA LEU A 911 8.70 19.97 28.06
C LEU A 911 8.46 21.32 27.34
N GLY A 912 7.84 22.28 28.01
CA GLY A 912 7.48 23.59 27.49
C GLY A 912 6.12 24.05 27.99
N GLU A 913 5.67 25.22 27.53
CA GLU A 913 4.33 25.71 27.84
C GLU A 913 3.26 24.81 27.22
N LEU A 914 2.34 24.28 28.06
CA LEU A 914 1.25 23.40 27.61
C LEU A 914 0.00 24.19 27.28
N THR A 915 -0.42 24.15 26.04
CA THR A 915 -1.66 24.70 25.48
C THR A 915 -2.63 23.58 25.12
N VAL A 916 -3.85 23.66 25.60
CA VAL A 916 -4.91 22.72 25.20
C VAL A 916 -5.56 23.21 23.90
N LEU A 917 -5.73 22.31 22.94
CA LEU A 917 -6.38 22.59 21.66
C LEU A 917 -7.70 21.80 21.55
N ASP A 918 -8.65 22.36 20.83
CA ASP A 918 -9.80 21.60 20.34
C ASP A 918 -9.41 20.70 19.12
N ARG A 919 -10.36 19.92 18.63
CA ARG A 919 -10.14 19.05 17.46
C ARG A 919 -9.92 19.80 16.14
N ASN A 920 -10.15 21.11 16.12
CA ASN A 920 -9.87 21.99 15.00
C ASN A 920 -8.51 22.68 15.13
N GLY A 921 -7.75 22.40 16.20
CA GLY A 921 -6.44 22.98 16.47
C GLY A 921 -6.52 24.38 17.09
N GLN A 922 -7.69 24.80 17.59
CA GLN A 922 -7.84 26.11 18.24
C GLN A 922 -7.61 25.98 19.76
N PRO A 923 -6.89 26.94 20.37
CA PRO A 923 -6.71 26.95 21.82
C PRO A 923 -8.05 26.97 22.58
N VAL A 924 -8.12 26.12 23.63
CA VAL A 924 -9.28 26.05 24.55
C VAL A 924 -8.83 26.58 25.90
N GLU A 925 -9.65 27.44 26.55
CA GLU A 925 -9.38 27.99 27.88
C GLU A 925 -9.38 26.92 29.00
#